data_eb42e06e4733fd1ca304bf04d8369b01
#
_entry.id   eb42e06e4733fd1ca304bf04d8369b01
#
_cell.length_a   1.000
_cell.length_b   1.000
_cell.length_c   1.000
_cell.angle_alpha   90.00
_cell.angle_beta   90.00
_cell.angle_gamma   90.00
#
_symmetry.space_group_name_H-M   'P 1'
#
loop_
_entity.id
_entity.type
_entity.pdbx_description
1 polymer ?
#
loop_
_entity_poly.entity_id
_entity_poly.type
_entity_poly.pdbx_seq_one_letter_code
_entity_poly.pdbx_strand_id
1 'polypeptide(L)'
;MRVPLSWLREYVDLPADVTGRQVAEQLIRAGLEVETVEESDLTGPLVVGKVLTYENEPQKNGKTIRWCSLDIGKDDPQWVVCGAHNFEVGDLVVVVLPGAVLPGGFAISARKTYGHVSNGMICSSAELGLGDDGMHGIVVLEPGEGTPGDDAIELLALRDDVLDIAVTPDRGYCLSIRGVAREAATAYGVPLKDPAALPLNGSGSGGYPVRVDDAEACSVFVTRTVTGIDAKALSPRWMQKRLLASGMRPISIGVDVTNYVMLELGQPIHGYDQARLSGDIVVRRANAGEKLMTLDDQTRELDAEDLLITDDSGPIGVAGVMGGASTEISDATTDVVIEAAHFDPIVIARASRRHKLSSEASRRFEREVDPNLPRYAAQRVADLLAEYAGGTILPDETVVDTHPKPSPVTIRADHAARVAGAVITLDETVRHLISVGCSVEAAAADAVAAPLAAGAHAPALAEVGATTVGSTHVEGADLLTVTPPSWRPDLRDPNDFAEEAIRLFGFDNVPSILPAAPGGQGLTVSQRRRRRVATALVGAGLTEVVSYPFTGGADFDAMGLPADDSRRTTVKLVNPISDEEPSMQTTLLATLLRTAERNVGRGANDLAIFQTGLVFLPKAETKPAPLPSVAHRPSDAEVQSLYDALPDQPLHVGVVLTGALAPTGWWGKGRPAGWADAVQIARLIASVVGVEPVVKNVELAPWHPGRCAEFSVDGTVIGHAGELHPKVCQAFGLPARSSAVELDLDALIAAGPESISAHPFSSYPVAKEDVALIVPAEVAAADVQAALAEGAGELLESVRLFDVYTGEQIGEGKKSLAFALRFRAPDRTLKENEVADARQAAVQVTVDRFGAVQRVG
;
A
#
# COMPACT_ATOMS: atom_id res chain seq x y z
N MET A 1 7.61 -8.47 12.73
CA MET A 1 8.34 -8.87 13.97
C MET A 1 8.44 -10.36 13.98
N ARG A 2 9.66 -10.87 13.92
CA ARG A 2 9.92 -12.32 13.94
C ARG A 2 9.96 -12.84 15.37
N VAL A 3 9.12 -13.82 15.68
CA VAL A 3 8.92 -14.35 17.05
C VAL A 3 9.13 -15.85 17.06
N PRO A 4 10.27 -16.34 17.59
CA PRO A 4 10.50 -17.76 17.81
C PRO A 4 9.51 -18.31 18.85
N LEU A 5 8.81 -19.40 18.54
CA LEU A 5 7.81 -19.99 19.43
C LEU A 5 8.42 -20.49 20.74
N SER A 6 9.63 -21.04 20.69
CA SER A 6 10.35 -21.47 21.90
C SER A 6 10.61 -20.31 22.87
N TRP A 7 10.93 -19.12 22.35
CA TRP A 7 11.13 -17.92 23.17
C TRP A 7 9.81 -17.39 23.76
N LEU A 8 8.74 -17.39 22.94
CA LEU A 8 7.41 -16.99 23.39
C LEU A 8 6.90 -17.87 24.54
N ARG A 9 7.15 -19.18 24.50
CA ARG A 9 6.78 -20.16 25.54
C ARG A 9 7.44 -19.90 26.90
N GLU A 10 8.53 -19.17 26.97
CA GLU A 10 9.12 -18.80 28.26
C GLU A 10 8.24 -17.84 29.05
N TYR A 11 7.47 -17.01 28.34
CA TYR A 11 6.64 -15.98 28.96
C TYR A 11 5.15 -16.28 28.97
N VAL A 12 4.72 -17.30 28.24
CA VAL A 12 3.31 -17.73 28.17
C VAL A 12 3.21 -19.24 28.24
N ASP A 13 2.37 -19.76 29.14
CA ASP A 13 2.10 -21.20 29.26
C ASP A 13 1.15 -21.66 28.14
N LEU A 14 1.66 -21.74 26.93
CA LEU A 14 0.95 -22.30 25.78
C LEU A 14 0.81 -23.81 25.92
N PRO A 15 -0.26 -24.45 25.37
CA PRO A 15 -0.37 -25.90 25.32
C PRO A 15 0.88 -26.55 24.74
N ALA A 16 1.33 -27.67 25.30
CA ALA A 16 2.62 -28.27 24.96
C ALA A 16 2.70 -28.72 23.49
N ASP A 17 1.59 -29.13 22.93
CA ASP A 17 1.43 -29.70 21.59
C ASP A 17 0.98 -28.66 20.53
N VAL A 18 0.79 -27.37 20.94
CA VAL A 18 0.37 -26.35 20.00
C VAL A 18 1.50 -26.00 19.02
N THR A 19 1.18 -25.96 17.74
CA THR A 19 2.12 -25.59 16.66
C THR A 19 2.16 -24.06 16.46
N GLY A 20 3.21 -23.54 15.79
CA GLY A 20 3.28 -22.13 15.43
C GLY A 20 2.08 -21.65 14.61
N ARG A 21 1.57 -22.49 13.71
CA ARG A 21 0.39 -22.19 12.90
C ARG A 21 -0.88 -22.01 13.75
N GLN A 22 -1.07 -22.85 14.76
CA GLN A 22 -2.22 -22.72 15.68
C GLN A 22 -2.10 -21.49 16.59
N VAL A 23 -0.87 -21.13 16.99
CA VAL A 23 -0.63 -19.87 17.72
C VAL A 23 -0.93 -18.68 16.83
N ALA A 24 -0.48 -18.70 15.57
CA ALA A 24 -0.77 -17.65 14.59
C ALA A 24 -2.29 -17.46 14.40
N GLU A 25 -3.06 -18.54 14.25
CA GLU A 25 -4.51 -18.47 14.12
C GLU A 25 -5.18 -17.81 15.35
N GLN A 26 -4.70 -18.10 16.57
CA GLN A 26 -5.22 -17.46 17.77
C GLN A 26 -4.87 -15.98 17.87
N LEU A 27 -3.63 -15.61 17.50
CA LEU A 27 -3.21 -14.21 17.46
C LEU A 27 -4.00 -13.42 16.42
N ILE A 28 -4.23 -13.98 15.22
CA ILE A 28 -5.06 -13.37 14.18
C ILE A 28 -6.49 -13.13 14.69
N ARG A 29 -7.10 -14.10 15.37
CA ARG A 29 -8.44 -13.93 15.97
C ARG A 29 -8.47 -12.84 17.03
N ALA A 30 -7.36 -12.64 17.76
CA ALA A 30 -7.20 -11.57 18.73
C ALA A 30 -6.83 -10.21 18.07
N GLY A 31 -6.74 -10.13 16.73
CA GLY A 31 -6.48 -8.90 15.99
C GLY A 31 -5.00 -8.58 15.74
N LEU A 32 -4.10 -9.55 15.91
CA LEU A 32 -2.68 -9.40 15.60
C LEU A 32 -2.34 -10.17 14.31
N GLU A 33 -2.02 -9.46 13.23
CA GLU A 33 -1.76 -10.06 11.92
C GLU A 33 -0.46 -10.86 11.90
N VAL A 34 -0.51 -12.12 11.47
CA VAL A 34 0.65 -12.97 11.22
C VAL A 34 0.76 -13.21 9.72
N GLU A 35 1.83 -12.68 9.09
CA GLU A 35 2.04 -12.78 7.65
C GLU A 35 2.48 -14.20 7.23
N THR A 36 3.45 -14.75 7.97
CA THR A 36 3.98 -16.09 7.69
C THR A 36 4.32 -16.83 8.98
N VAL A 37 4.31 -18.16 8.90
CA VAL A 37 4.88 -19.05 9.90
C VAL A 37 5.96 -19.88 9.23
N GLU A 38 7.20 -19.65 9.61
CA GLU A 38 8.33 -20.46 9.15
C GLU A 38 8.43 -21.70 10.04
N GLU A 39 8.03 -22.84 9.51
CA GLU A 39 8.15 -24.13 10.17
C GLU A 39 9.51 -24.74 9.85
N SER A 40 10.15 -25.38 10.84
CA SER A 40 11.41 -26.10 10.61
C SER A 40 11.15 -27.36 9.80
N ASP A 41 11.76 -27.50 8.62
CA ASP A 41 11.72 -28.68 7.77
C ASP A 41 12.85 -29.70 8.08
N LEU A 42 13.65 -29.42 9.13
CA LEU A 42 14.74 -30.26 9.59
C LEU A 42 14.23 -31.61 10.13
N THR A 43 14.67 -32.69 9.52
CA THR A 43 14.27 -34.05 9.94
C THR A 43 15.44 -35.05 9.93
N GLY A 44 15.30 -36.13 10.68
CA GLY A 44 16.20 -37.26 10.65
C GLY A 44 17.33 -37.18 11.67
N PRO A 45 18.34 -38.06 11.59
CA PRO A 45 19.36 -38.20 12.60
C PRO A 45 20.42 -37.12 12.48
N LEU A 46 20.45 -36.18 13.43
CA LEU A 46 21.56 -35.28 13.72
C LEU A 46 22.07 -35.63 15.11
N VAL A 47 23.36 -35.86 15.24
CA VAL A 47 23.96 -36.27 16.48
C VAL A 47 25.20 -35.46 16.84
N VAL A 48 25.52 -35.41 18.12
CA VAL A 48 26.81 -34.93 18.58
C VAL A 48 27.87 -35.97 18.23
N GLY A 49 28.94 -35.53 17.59
CA GLY A 49 30.12 -36.37 17.27
C GLY A 49 31.38 -35.79 17.88
N LYS A 50 32.23 -36.66 18.44
CA LYS A 50 33.57 -36.27 18.89
C LYS A 50 34.60 -36.60 17.83
N VAL A 51 35.44 -35.63 17.49
CA VAL A 51 36.54 -35.84 16.52
C VAL A 51 37.62 -36.74 17.13
N LEU A 52 37.77 -37.95 16.60
CA LEU A 52 38.80 -38.92 17.03
C LEU A 52 40.13 -38.70 16.33
N THR A 53 40.09 -38.58 14.99
CA THR A 53 41.25 -38.30 14.14
C THR A 53 40.82 -37.60 12.87
N TYR A 54 41.75 -36.92 12.23
CA TYR A 54 41.57 -36.44 10.85
C TYR A 54 42.89 -36.48 10.07
N GLU A 55 42.79 -36.60 8.74
CA GLU A 55 43.92 -36.50 7.82
C GLU A 55 43.67 -35.31 6.85
N ASN A 56 44.66 -34.44 6.72
CA ASN A 56 44.59 -33.34 5.77
C ASN A 56 45.00 -33.79 4.37
N GLU A 57 44.12 -33.69 3.38
CA GLU A 57 44.37 -34.14 2.02
C GLU A 57 44.29 -32.97 1.03
N PRO A 58 45.42 -32.50 0.47
CA PRO A 58 45.42 -31.49 -0.58
C PRO A 58 44.80 -32.07 -1.86
N GLN A 59 43.89 -31.28 -2.47
CA GLN A 59 43.16 -31.68 -3.67
C GLN A 59 43.70 -30.94 -4.91
N LYS A 60 43.49 -31.52 -6.10
CA LYS A 60 43.96 -30.97 -7.39
C LYS A 60 43.41 -29.58 -7.71
N ASN A 61 42.31 -29.19 -7.10
CA ASN A 61 41.66 -27.88 -7.23
C ASN A 61 42.17 -26.81 -6.24
N GLY A 62 43.27 -27.11 -5.52
CA GLY A 62 43.92 -26.21 -4.57
C GLY A 62 43.22 -26.16 -3.19
N LYS A 63 42.12 -26.87 -2.96
CA LYS A 63 41.49 -27.01 -1.64
C LYS A 63 42.16 -28.14 -0.86
N THR A 64 42.20 -28.00 0.48
CA THR A 64 42.56 -29.11 1.38
C THR A 64 41.29 -29.58 2.04
N ILE A 65 41.03 -30.86 2.08
CA ILE A 65 39.94 -31.48 2.84
C ILE A 65 40.51 -32.19 4.07
N ARG A 66 39.63 -32.41 5.06
CA ARG A 66 39.91 -33.31 6.19
C ARG A 66 39.07 -34.57 6.03
N TRP A 67 39.72 -35.71 6.04
CA TRP A 67 39.08 -37.03 6.14
C TRP A 67 39.04 -37.40 7.62
N CYS A 68 37.80 -37.35 8.22
CA CYS A 68 37.57 -37.35 9.65
C CYS A 68 36.98 -38.67 10.12
N SER A 69 37.48 -39.17 11.26
CA SER A 69 36.88 -40.26 12.05
C SER A 69 36.23 -39.68 13.29
N LEU A 70 34.93 -39.95 13.49
CA LEU A 70 34.11 -39.38 14.55
C LEU A 70 33.49 -40.46 15.42
N ASP A 71 33.54 -40.32 16.73
CA ASP A 71 32.74 -41.06 17.68
C ASP A 71 31.34 -40.41 17.74
N ILE A 72 30.31 -41.16 17.39
CA ILE A 72 28.91 -40.75 17.41
C ILE A 72 28.06 -41.57 18.40
N GLY A 73 28.71 -42.15 19.43
CA GLY A 73 28.06 -43.02 20.42
C GLY A 73 27.76 -44.41 19.86
N LYS A 74 28.46 -44.89 18.83
CA LYS A 74 28.36 -46.25 18.24
C LYS A 74 29.65 -46.98 18.31
N ASP A 75 29.59 -48.33 18.24
CA ASP A 75 30.82 -49.17 18.31
C ASP A 75 31.83 -48.85 17.19
N ASP A 76 31.36 -48.57 15.98
CA ASP A 76 32.20 -48.22 14.85
C ASP A 76 32.25 -46.70 14.63
N PRO A 77 33.43 -46.11 14.38
CA PRO A 77 33.56 -44.69 14.09
C PRO A 77 32.87 -44.30 12.79
N GLN A 78 32.26 -43.10 12.80
CA GLN A 78 31.66 -42.52 11.61
C GLN A 78 32.73 -41.80 10.77
N TRP A 79 32.75 -42.08 9.48
CA TRP A 79 33.72 -41.48 8.58
C TRP A 79 33.09 -40.42 7.69
N VAL A 80 33.61 -39.20 7.71
CA VAL A 80 33.10 -38.07 6.93
C VAL A 80 34.19 -37.24 6.32
N VAL A 81 33.91 -36.62 5.15
CA VAL A 81 34.78 -35.64 4.52
C VAL A 81 34.31 -34.25 4.98
N CYS A 82 35.23 -33.42 5.49
CA CYS A 82 34.95 -32.04 5.87
C CYS A 82 35.89 -31.06 5.15
N GLY A 83 35.36 -29.92 4.72
CA GLY A 83 36.12 -28.84 4.11
C GLY A 83 36.53 -27.74 5.09
N ALA A 84 36.03 -27.76 6.31
CA ALA A 84 36.35 -26.78 7.34
C ALA A 84 37.64 -27.13 8.10
N HIS A 85 38.27 -26.12 8.68
CA HIS A 85 39.56 -26.25 9.40
C HIS A 85 39.52 -25.66 10.82
N ASN A 86 38.33 -25.26 11.31
CA ASN A 86 38.09 -24.60 12.60
C ASN A 86 37.82 -25.59 13.76
N PHE A 87 38.30 -26.83 13.64
CA PHE A 87 38.12 -27.83 14.70
C PHE A 87 39.39 -28.70 14.85
N GLU A 88 39.56 -29.31 16.04
CA GLU A 88 40.72 -30.14 16.37
C GLU A 88 40.28 -31.53 16.89
N VAL A 89 41.24 -32.42 17.06
CA VAL A 89 41.01 -33.74 17.66
C VAL A 89 40.55 -33.55 19.13
N GLY A 90 39.44 -34.17 19.45
CA GLY A 90 38.81 -34.07 20.78
C GLY A 90 37.59 -33.16 20.83
N ASP A 91 37.42 -32.29 19.83
CA ASP A 91 36.26 -31.39 19.76
C ASP A 91 34.96 -32.13 19.52
N LEU A 92 33.87 -31.57 20.08
CA LEU A 92 32.50 -31.99 19.84
C LEU A 92 31.91 -31.16 18.67
N VAL A 93 31.30 -31.86 17.74
CA VAL A 93 30.77 -31.27 16.49
C VAL A 93 29.37 -31.82 16.19
N VAL A 94 28.59 -31.08 15.39
CA VAL A 94 27.28 -31.55 14.94
C VAL A 94 27.37 -32.32 13.66
N VAL A 95 26.94 -33.57 13.68
CA VAL A 95 27.04 -34.52 12.57
C VAL A 95 25.66 -34.89 12.06
N VAL A 96 25.40 -34.60 10.80
CA VAL A 96 24.19 -35.06 10.11
C VAL A 96 24.45 -36.42 9.47
N LEU A 97 23.59 -37.39 9.71
CA LEU A 97 23.72 -38.74 9.19
C LEU A 97 22.85 -38.99 7.96
N PRO A 98 23.17 -40.01 7.13
CA PRO A 98 22.31 -40.41 6.00
C PRO A 98 20.87 -40.68 6.42
N GLY A 99 19.90 -40.16 5.66
CA GLY A 99 18.47 -40.24 5.94
C GLY A 99 17.89 -38.95 6.58
N ALA A 100 18.75 -38.00 6.98
CA ALA A 100 18.29 -36.69 7.42
C ALA A 100 18.01 -35.76 6.23
N VAL A 101 17.17 -34.75 6.49
CA VAL A 101 16.91 -33.64 5.59
C VAL A 101 17.24 -32.34 6.34
N LEU A 102 18.17 -31.56 5.80
CA LEU A 102 18.54 -30.26 6.32
C LEU A 102 17.59 -29.17 5.79
N PRO A 103 17.56 -27.97 6.42
CA PRO A 103 16.76 -26.84 5.95
C PRO A 103 16.89 -26.58 4.46
N GLY A 104 15.77 -26.24 3.80
CA GLY A 104 15.73 -26.11 2.34
C GLY A 104 15.60 -27.42 1.57
N GLY A 105 15.27 -28.53 2.25
CA GLY A 105 15.00 -29.84 1.62
C GLY A 105 16.26 -30.59 1.19
N PHE A 106 17.45 -30.25 1.73
CA PHE A 106 18.70 -30.91 1.37
C PHE A 106 18.83 -32.30 2.04
N ALA A 107 18.52 -33.34 1.29
CA ALA A 107 18.57 -34.72 1.76
C ALA A 107 20.01 -35.26 1.83
N ILE A 108 20.38 -35.84 2.98
CA ILE A 108 21.70 -36.41 3.26
C ILE A 108 21.74 -37.88 2.91
N SER A 109 22.72 -38.26 2.13
CA SER A 109 22.99 -39.65 1.79
C SER A 109 24.51 -39.93 1.81
N ALA A 110 24.89 -41.20 1.96
CA ALA A 110 26.26 -41.61 1.81
C ALA A 110 26.74 -41.26 0.38
N ARG A 111 27.84 -40.50 0.26
CA ARG A 111 28.31 -39.98 -1.02
C ARG A 111 29.81 -40.15 -1.20
N LYS A 112 30.19 -40.59 -2.41
CA LYS A 112 31.62 -40.62 -2.76
C LYS A 112 32.09 -39.21 -3.11
N THR A 113 33.05 -38.70 -2.28
CA THR A 113 33.57 -37.33 -2.41
C THR A 113 35.09 -37.38 -2.19
N TYR A 114 35.85 -36.79 -3.11
CA TYR A 114 37.33 -36.76 -3.04
C TYR A 114 38.00 -38.11 -2.84
N GLY A 115 37.42 -39.17 -3.37
CA GLY A 115 37.99 -40.54 -3.26
C GLY A 115 37.45 -41.37 -2.09
N HIS A 116 36.86 -40.74 -1.09
CA HIS A 116 36.28 -41.35 0.10
C HIS A 116 34.75 -41.47 0.03
N VAL A 117 34.19 -42.38 0.79
CA VAL A 117 32.74 -42.48 1.00
C VAL A 117 32.42 -41.73 2.29
N SER A 118 31.90 -40.49 2.17
CA SER A 118 31.42 -39.74 3.33
C SER A 118 30.05 -40.26 3.75
N ASN A 119 29.94 -40.74 4.98
CA ASN A 119 28.70 -41.27 5.57
C ASN A 119 28.01 -40.20 6.42
N GLY A 120 27.72 -39.06 5.82
CA GLY A 120 27.15 -37.89 6.48
C GLY A 120 28.01 -36.65 6.30
N MET A 121 27.78 -35.61 7.10
CA MET A 121 28.47 -34.34 7.03
C MET A 121 28.60 -33.72 8.43
N ILE A 122 29.70 -33.01 8.69
CA ILE A 122 29.77 -32.10 9.85
C ILE A 122 29.17 -30.76 9.40
N CYS A 123 28.24 -30.22 10.19
CA CYS A 123 27.43 -29.08 9.77
C CYS A 123 27.99 -27.73 10.23
N SER A 124 27.83 -26.72 9.39
CA SER A 124 27.94 -25.30 9.73
C SER A 124 26.63 -24.74 10.30
N SER A 125 26.69 -23.54 10.90
CA SER A 125 25.50 -22.83 11.38
C SER A 125 24.48 -22.59 10.27
N ALA A 126 24.93 -22.20 9.09
CA ALA A 126 24.08 -21.97 7.93
C ALA A 126 23.34 -23.25 7.47
N GLU A 127 24.03 -24.41 7.45
CA GLU A 127 23.42 -25.70 7.07
C GLU A 127 22.39 -26.19 8.09
N LEU A 128 22.52 -25.77 9.36
CA LEU A 128 21.57 -26.08 10.42
C LEU A 128 20.37 -25.11 10.48
N GLY A 129 20.32 -24.09 9.60
CA GLY A 129 19.29 -23.06 9.65
C GLY A 129 19.47 -22.05 10.79
N LEU A 130 20.65 -22.02 11.41
CA LEU A 130 20.99 -21.06 12.48
C LEU A 130 21.42 -19.67 11.93
N GLY A 131 21.35 -19.48 10.62
CA GLY A 131 21.81 -18.28 9.91
C GLY A 131 23.31 -18.27 9.60
N ASP A 132 23.76 -17.20 8.97
CA ASP A 132 25.19 -16.96 8.72
C ASP A 132 25.77 -16.18 9.92
N ASP A 133 26.47 -16.87 10.79
CA ASP A 133 27.14 -16.31 11.97
C ASP A 133 28.44 -15.55 11.61
N GLY A 134 28.77 -15.47 10.31
CA GLY A 134 30.02 -14.85 9.84
C GLY A 134 31.26 -15.69 10.13
N MET A 135 31.13 -16.84 10.78
CA MET A 135 32.24 -17.79 10.99
C MET A 135 32.27 -18.78 9.83
N HIS A 136 33.31 -18.73 9.03
CA HIS A 136 33.52 -19.68 7.95
C HIS A 136 34.01 -21.04 8.51
N GLY A 137 33.05 -21.87 8.99
CA GLY A 137 33.44 -23.16 9.55
C GLY A 137 32.22 -23.99 9.96
N ILE A 138 32.51 -25.09 10.64
CA ILE A 138 31.50 -25.97 11.22
C ILE A 138 31.19 -25.54 12.66
N VAL A 139 30.02 -25.98 13.17
CA VAL A 139 29.64 -25.78 14.58
C VAL A 139 30.49 -26.68 15.47
N VAL A 140 31.30 -26.06 16.35
CA VAL A 140 32.01 -26.72 17.43
C VAL A 140 31.30 -26.44 18.75
N LEU A 141 30.97 -27.51 19.48
CA LEU A 141 30.29 -27.43 20.76
C LEU A 141 31.29 -27.16 21.88
N GLU A 142 30.86 -26.47 22.94
CA GLU A 142 31.70 -26.24 24.10
C GLU A 142 31.93 -27.54 24.89
N PRO A 143 33.08 -27.68 25.61
CA PRO A 143 33.34 -28.81 26.45
C PRO A 143 32.23 -29.04 27.49
N GLY A 144 31.58 -30.21 27.39
CA GLY A 144 30.48 -30.56 28.31
C GLY A 144 29.08 -30.17 27.83
N GLU A 145 28.94 -29.50 26.69
CA GLU A 145 27.65 -29.15 26.10
C GLU A 145 26.89 -30.37 25.54
N GLY A 146 27.52 -31.50 25.37
CA GLY A 146 26.92 -32.76 24.93
C GLY A 146 27.85 -33.94 25.05
N THR A 147 27.34 -35.13 24.76
CA THR A 147 28.13 -36.38 24.66
C THR A 147 27.95 -37.00 23.28
N PRO A 148 28.95 -37.77 22.78
CA PRO A 148 28.81 -38.45 21.50
C PRO A 148 27.55 -39.31 21.41
N GLY A 149 26.73 -39.09 20.38
CA GLY A 149 25.48 -39.80 20.17
C GLY A 149 24.22 -39.08 20.66
N ASP A 150 24.35 -37.98 21.42
CA ASP A 150 23.21 -37.15 21.83
C ASP A 150 22.49 -36.58 20.61
N ASP A 151 21.18 -36.45 20.71
CA ASP A 151 20.37 -35.82 19.67
C ASP A 151 20.68 -34.31 19.58
N ALA A 152 21.38 -33.92 18.51
CA ALA A 152 21.78 -32.52 18.30
C ALA A 152 20.57 -31.60 17.97
N ILE A 153 19.45 -32.15 17.52
CA ILE A 153 18.22 -31.38 17.27
C ILE A 153 17.65 -30.89 18.60
N GLU A 154 17.56 -31.78 19.57
CA GLU A 154 17.07 -31.45 20.92
C GLU A 154 18.08 -30.54 21.66
N LEU A 155 19.37 -30.95 21.64
CA LEU A 155 20.44 -30.21 22.31
C LEU A 155 20.56 -28.75 21.87
N LEU A 156 20.49 -28.51 20.59
CA LEU A 156 20.58 -27.17 20.01
C LEU A 156 19.21 -26.54 19.74
N ALA A 157 18.11 -27.22 20.12
CA ALA A 157 16.74 -26.83 19.84
C ALA A 157 16.56 -26.34 18.39
N LEU A 158 17.01 -27.12 17.40
CA LEU A 158 17.07 -26.74 15.99
C LEU A 158 15.70 -26.70 15.33
N ARG A 159 14.67 -27.29 15.95
CA ARG A 159 13.26 -27.17 15.52
C ARG A 159 12.60 -26.07 16.30
N ASP A 160 12.32 -24.96 15.62
CA ASP A 160 11.57 -23.85 16.18
C ASP A 160 10.71 -23.25 15.08
N ASP A 161 9.46 -23.01 15.38
CA ASP A 161 8.57 -22.27 14.48
C ASP A 161 8.79 -20.77 14.73
N VAL A 162 8.92 -19.98 13.65
CA VAL A 162 9.05 -18.54 13.75
C VAL A 162 7.82 -17.88 13.13
N LEU A 163 7.09 -17.11 13.95
CA LEU A 163 5.95 -16.31 13.48
C LEU A 163 6.46 -14.95 13.01
N ASP A 164 6.15 -14.56 11.77
CA ASP A 164 6.39 -13.19 11.30
C ASP A 164 5.12 -12.36 11.40
N ILE A 165 5.15 -11.38 12.31
CA ILE A 165 3.99 -10.58 12.72
C ILE A 165 4.09 -9.20 12.08
N ALA A 166 3.05 -8.79 11.35
CA ALA A 166 2.86 -7.44 10.83
C ALA A 166 2.33 -6.54 11.95
N VAL A 167 3.24 -5.90 12.66
CA VAL A 167 2.87 -5.01 13.77
C VAL A 167 2.38 -3.66 13.23
N THR A 168 1.11 -3.35 13.49
CA THR A 168 0.49 -2.07 13.16
C THR A 168 1.02 -0.92 14.03
N PRO A 169 0.94 0.35 13.58
CA PRO A 169 1.48 1.48 14.32
C PRO A 169 0.91 1.67 15.73
N ASP A 170 -0.35 1.32 15.96
CA ASP A 170 -1.04 1.37 17.25
C ASP A 170 -0.53 0.31 18.24
N ARG A 171 0.09 -0.76 17.73
CA ARG A 171 0.59 -1.89 18.54
C ARG A 171 2.10 -1.87 18.70
N GLY A 172 2.71 -0.68 18.87
CA GLY A 172 4.15 -0.51 18.96
C GLY A 172 4.83 -1.43 19.98
N TYR A 173 4.19 -1.70 21.13
CA TYR A 173 4.68 -2.63 22.14
C TYR A 173 4.87 -4.07 21.64
N CYS A 174 4.14 -4.48 20.60
CA CYS A 174 4.30 -5.79 19.95
C CYS A 174 5.56 -5.90 19.08
N LEU A 175 6.37 -4.84 18.94
CA LEU A 175 7.74 -4.95 18.39
C LEU A 175 8.70 -5.59 19.39
N SER A 176 8.21 -6.46 20.27
CA SER A 176 8.96 -7.22 21.26
C SER A 176 8.32 -8.58 21.53
N ILE A 177 9.12 -9.53 22.03
CA ILE A 177 8.64 -10.83 22.52
C ILE A 177 7.67 -10.62 23.68
N ARG A 178 8.00 -9.70 24.63
CA ARG A 178 7.13 -9.33 25.76
C ARG A 178 5.75 -8.86 25.30
N GLY A 179 5.68 -7.99 24.29
CA GLY A 179 4.42 -7.47 23.79
C GLY A 179 3.56 -8.53 23.10
N VAL A 180 4.18 -9.37 22.26
CA VAL A 180 3.50 -10.51 21.64
C VAL A 180 3.07 -11.52 22.69
N ALA A 181 3.87 -11.75 23.75
CA ALA A 181 3.50 -12.61 24.87
C ALA A 181 2.27 -12.08 25.63
N ARG A 182 2.10 -10.76 25.78
CA ARG A 182 0.87 -10.17 26.35
C ARG A 182 -0.35 -10.50 25.50
N GLU A 183 -0.26 -10.34 24.20
CA GLU A 183 -1.36 -10.67 23.29
C GLU A 183 -1.66 -12.17 23.27
N ALA A 184 -0.62 -13.02 23.26
CA ALA A 184 -0.80 -14.47 23.35
C ALA A 184 -1.43 -14.90 24.70
N ALA A 185 -0.97 -14.33 25.80
CA ALA A 185 -1.55 -14.58 27.13
C ALA A 185 -3.04 -14.21 27.18
N THR A 186 -3.40 -13.05 26.62
CA THR A 186 -4.79 -12.60 26.49
C THR A 186 -5.59 -13.52 25.58
N ALA A 187 -5.07 -13.91 24.42
CA ALA A 187 -5.74 -14.78 23.45
C ALA A 187 -6.00 -16.20 23.97
N TYR A 188 -5.10 -16.71 24.79
CA TYR A 188 -5.22 -18.04 25.40
C TYR A 188 -5.88 -18.01 26.80
N GLY A 189 -6.11 -16.83 27.37
CA GLY A 189 -6.68 -16.67 28.71
C GLY A 189 -5.76 -17.19 29.83
N VAL A 190 -4.45 -17.12 29.66
CA VAL A 190 -3.43 -17.59 30.60
C VAL A 190 -2.61 -16.41 31.13
N PRO A 191 -1.97 -16.54 32.32
CA PRO A 191 -1.16 -15.47 32.87
C PRO A 191 0.13 -15.23 32.05
N LEU A 192 0.56 -13.97 31.99
CA LEU A 192 1.85 -13.58 31.47
C LEU A 192 2.93 -13.73 32.57
N LYS A 193 4.05 -14.35 32.22
CA LYS A 193 5.30 -14.32 32.99
C LYS A 193 6.11 -13.12 32.47
N ASP A 194 5.89 -11.94 33.04
CA ASP A 194 6.46 -10.69 32.50
C ASP A 194 7.99 -10.67 32.66
N PRO A 195 8.79 -10.66 31.58
CA PRO A 195 10.25 -10.60 31.66
C PRO A 195 10.79 -9.30 32.26
N ALA A 196 9.99 -8.22 32.32
CA ALA A 196 10.34 -6.97 32.98
C ALA A 196 10.04 -6.97 34.49
N ALA A 197 9.45 -8.04 35.04
CA ALA A 197 9.26 -8.18 36.50
C ALA A 197 10.58 -8.51 37.22
N LEU A 198 11.60 -7.69 37.03
CA LEU A 198 12.93 -7.84 37.59
C LEU A 198 13.10 -7.00 38.87
N PRO A 199 13.87 -7.47 39.85
CA PRO A 199 14.26 -6.60 40.99
C PRO A 199 15.19 -5.50 40.47
N LEU A 200 14.88 -4.26 40.81
CA LEU A 200 15.75 -3.11 40.55
C LEU A 200 16.75 -2.96 41.70
N ASN A 201 18.02 -3.08 41.38
CA ASN A 201 19.13 -3.05 42.35
C ASN A 201 19.88 -1.71 42.34
N GLY A 202 19.18 -0.57 42.18
CA GLY A 202 19.78 0.76 42.10
C GLY A 202 19.17 1.76 43.06
N SER A 203 19.96 2.76 43.49
CA SER A 203 19.52 3.84 44.39
C SER A 203 18.75 4.95 43.69
N GLY A 204 18.77 5.03 42.36
CA GLY A 204 18.15 6.09 41.54
C GLY A 204 18.89 7.44 41.58
N SER A 205 20.06 7.51 42.24
CA SER A 205 20.91 8.73 42.31
C SER A 205 22.38 8.38 42.42
N GLY A 206 23.24 9.07 41.68
CA GLY A 206 24.71 8.92 41.77
C GLY A 206 25.33 8.11 40.65
N GLY A 207 24.59 7.70 39.64
CA GLY A 207 25.11 7.09 38.43
C GLY A 207 25.80 8.08 37.48
N TYR A 208 26.06 7.68 36.23
CA TYR A 208 26.69 8.57 35.24
C TYR A 208 25.85 9.84 35.04
N PRO A 209 26.41 11.06 35.17
CA PRO A 209 25.62 12.28 35.20
C PRO A 209 24.93 12.58 33.87
N VAL A 210 23.63 12.94 33.94
CA VAL A 210 22.78 13.26 32.80
C VAL A 210 22.00 14.54 33.03
N ARG A 211 21.90 15.36 32.00
CA ARG A 211 21.02 16.51 31.94
C ARG A 211 20.13 16.43 30.70
N VAL A 212 18.84 16.68 30.85
CA VAL A 212 17.87 16.77 29.77
C VAL A 212 17.42 18.22 29.62
N ASP A 213 17.81 18.87 28.51
CA ASP A 213 17.46 20.26 28.21
C ASP A 213 16.08 20.37 27.49
N ASP A 214 15.61 19.32 26.85
CA ASP A 214 14.30 19.24 26.21
C ASP A 214 13.49 18.07 26.78
N ALA A 215 12.79 18.34 27.89
CA ALA A 215 12.00 17.35 28.62
C ALA A 215 10.71 16.90 27.85
N GLU A 216 10.24 17.68 26.87
CA GLU A 216 9.11 17.29 26.03
C GLU A 216 9.56 16.24 24.98
N ALA A 217 10.75 16.41 24.42
CA ALA A 217 11.30 15.49 23.45
C ALA A 217 11.96 14.24 24.07
N CYS A 218 12.42 14.33 25.33
CA CYS A 218 12.98 13.22 26.10
C CYS A 218 12.39 13.25 27.51
N SER A 219 11.34 12.46 27.74
CA SER A 219 10.64 12.49 29.04
C SER A 219 11.23 11.54 30.08
N VAL A 220 11.95 10.48 29.65
CA VAL A 220 12.68 9.56 30.53
C VAL A 220 14.07 9.30 29.95
N PHE A 221 15.08 9.37 30.82
CA PHE A 221 16.46 8.99 30.49
C PHE A 221 17.13 8.31 31.70
N VAL A 222 17.64 7.11 31.45
CA VAL A 222 18.27 6.28 32.49
C VAL A 222 19.66 5.91 32.05
N THR A 223 20.64 6.05 32.98
CA THR A 223 21.99 5.49 32.81
C THR A 223 22.30 4.49 33.90
N ARG A 224 22.99 3.41 33.49
CA ARG A 224 23.54 2.40 34.39
C ARG A 224 24.93 2.00 33.93
N THR A 225 25.86 1.79 34.87
CA THR A 225 27.25 1.51 34.55
C THR A 225 27.62 0.07 34.93
N VAL A 226 28.30 -0.62 34.03
CA VAL A 226 28.93 -1.92 34.26
C VAL A 226 30.43 -1.78 33.99
N THR A 227 31.26 -2.15 34.96
CA THR A 227 32.74 -2.03 34.89
C THR A 227 33.42 -3.39 34.79
N GLY A 228 34.59 -3.41 34.19
CA GLY A 228 35.44 -4.60 34.13
C GLY A 228 34.90 -5.70 33.20
N ILE A 229 34.19 -5.35 32.12
CA ILE A 229 33.74 -6.34 31.15
C ILE A 229 34.90 -6.83 30.28
N ASP A 230 34.81 -8.08 29.82
CA ASP A 230 35.57 -8.59 28.68
C ASP A 230 34.76 -8.39 27.38
N ALA A 231 35.05 -7.33 26.66
CA ALA A 231 34.36 -7.03 25.39
C ALA A 231 34.57 -8.08 24.30
N LYS A 232 35.56 -8.98 24.46
CA LYS A 232 35.86 -10.11 23.55
C LYS A 232 35.14 -11.39 23.95
N ALA A 233 34.43 -11.41 25.08
CA ALA A 233 33.61 -12.56 25.45
C ALA A 233 32.63 -12.91 24.34
N LEU A 234 32.43 -14.19 24.09
CA LEU A 234 31.48 -14.64 23.09
C LEU A 234 30.05 -14.58 23.67
N SER A 235 29.14 -14.06 22.87
CA SER A 235 27.71 -14.15 23.22
C SER A 235 27.28 -15.61 23.35
N PRO A 236 26.50 -15.97 24.38
CA PRO A 236 26.06 -17.36 24.57
C PRO A 236 25.25 -17.83 23.38
N ARG A 237 25.41 -19.10 23.02
CA ARG A 237 24.80 -19.68 21.81
C ARG A 237 23.25 -19.50 21.77
N TRP A 238 22.60 -19.61 22.90
CA TRP A 238 21.15 -19.43 22.98
C TRP A 238 20.73 -17.99 22.60
N MET A 239 21.54 -16.99 22.95
CA MET A 239 21.31 -15.57 22.60
C MET A 239 21.55 -15.35 21.11
N GLN A 240 22.67 -15.85 20.57
CA GLN A 240 22.96 -15.79 19.13
C GLN A 240 21.82 -16.39 18.31
N LYS A 241 21.32 -17.57 18.70
CA LYS A 241 20.19 -18.26 18.05
C LYS A 241 18.94 -17.39 18.04
N ARG A 242 18.57 -16.78 19.16
CA ARG A 242 17.38 -15.91 19.27
C ARG A 242 17.50 -14.67 18.42
N LEU A 243 18.68 -14.05 18.40
CA LEU A 243 18.96 -12.91 17.53
C LEU A 243 18.77 -13.30 16.06
N LEU A 244 19.40 -14.38 15.60
CA LEU A 244 19.32 -14.86 14.23
C LEU A 244 17.88 -15.23 13.83
N ALA A 245 17.17 -15.96 14.66
CA ALA A 245 15.77 -16.34 14.41
C ALA A 245 14.84 -15.10 14.34
N SER A 246 15.18 -14.05 15.09
CA SER A 246 14.48 -12.77 15.07
C SER A 246 14.94 -11.81 13.95
N GLY A 247 15.89 -12.25 13.09
CA GLY A 247 16.38 -11.50 11.94
C GLY A 247 17.55 -10.56 12.22
N MET A 248 18.23 -10.68 13.39
CA MET A 248 19.39 -9.89 13.76
C MET A 248 20.68 -10.72 13.75
N ARG A 249 21.74 -10.19 13.16
CA ARG A 249 23.04 -10.85 13.16
C ARG A 249 23.81 -10.56 14.46
N PRO A 250 24.35 -11.56 15.14
CA PRO A 250 25.29 -11.35 16.24
C PRO A 250 26.54 -10.59 15.79
N ILE A 251 27.07 -9.71 16.65
CA ILE A 251 28.21 -8.84 16.34
C ILE A 251 29.28 -8.99 17.43
N SER A 252 28.94 -8.59 18.67
CA SER A 252 29.79 -8.67 19.85
C SER A 252 28.91 -8.72 21.08
N ILE A 253 29.42 -9.22 22.21
CA ILE A 253 28.66 -9.36 23.45
C ILE A 253 27.98 -8.05 23.88
N GLY A 254 28.65 -6.91 23.77
CA GLY A 254 28.06 -5.61 24.13
C GLY A 254 26.89 -5.20 23.25
N VAL A 255 26.97 -5.46 21.93
CA VAL A 255 25.91 -5.16 20.96
C VAL A 255 24.80 -6.21 21.04
N ASP A 256 25.16 -7.47 21.17
CA ASP A 256 24.20 -8.59 21.17
C ASP A 256 23.28 -8.53 22.37
N VAL A 257 23.80 -8.16 23.54
CA VAL A 257 23.00 -7.98 24.76
C VAL A 257 22.00 -6.85 24.59
N THR A 258 22.38 -5.70 24.03
CA THR A 258 21.47 -4.58 23.80
C THR A 258 20.41 -4.92 22.76
N ASN A 259 20.76 -5.58 21.68
CA ASN A 259 19.82 -6.07 20.67
C ASN A 259 18.86 -7.12 21.23
N TYR A 260 19.38 -8.04 22.04
CA TYR A 260 18.57 -9.06 22.71
C TYR A 260 17.49 -8.42 23.60
N VAL A 261 17.88 -7.48 24.48
CA VAL A 261 16.94 -6.80 25.37
C VAL A 261 15.93 -5.95 24.60
N MET A 262 16.35 -5.31 23.52
CA MET A 262 15.43 -4.60 22.62
C MET A 262 14.38 -5.54 22.02
N LEU A 263 14.75 -6.74 21.57
CA LEU A 263 13.81 -7.73 21.06
C LEU A 263 12.97 -8.35 22.18
N GLU A 264 13.56 -8.63 23.34
CA GLU A 264 12.87 -9.21 24.50
C GLU A 264 11.80 -8.28 25.06
N LEU A 265 12.17 -7.02 25.37
CA LEU A 265 11.35 -6.07 26.12
C LEU A 265 10.69 -4.98 25.25
N GLY A 266 11.27 -4.66 24.08
CA GLY A 266 10.80 -3.57 23.22
C GLY A 266 11.47 -2.22 23.48
N GLN A 267 12.47 -2.18 24.34
CA GLN A 267 13.24 -0.98 24.69
C GLN A 267 14.55 -0.96 23.93
N PRO A 268 14.74 -0.04 22.95
CA PRO A 268 16.08 0.18 22.37
C PRO A 268 17.04 0.70 23.43
N ILE A 269 18.25 0.15 23.43
CA ILE A 269 19.31 0.44 24.37
C ILE A 269 20.55 0.86 23.60
N HIS A 270 21.28 1.85 24.12
CA HIS A 270 22.61 2.19 23.63
C HIS A 270 23.67 1.97 24.73
N GLY A 271 24.84 1.56 24.33
CA GLY A 271 26.00 1.40 25.22
C GLY A 271 27.16 2.29 24.78
N TYR A 272 27.71 3.06 25.72
CA TYR A 272 28.85 3.91 25.49
C TYR A 272 30.11 3.30 26.14
N ASP A 273 31.24 3.38 25.46
CA ASP A 273 32.55 3.18 26.09
C ASP A 273 32.78 4.34 27.07
N GLN A 274 32.76 4.07 28.37
CA GLN A 274 32.91 5.08 29.42
C GLN A 274 34.23 5.89 29.29
N ALA A 275 35.32 5.25 28.85
CA ALA A 275 36.60 5.91 28.69
C ALA A 275 36.62 6.95 27.55
N ARG A 276 35.63 6.92 26.66
CA ARG A 276 35.48 7.84 25.52
C ARG A 276 34.45 8.95 25.76
N LEU A 277 33.68 8.86 26.85
CA LEU A 277 32.75 9.94 27.27
C LEU A 277 33.55 11.08 27.91
N SER A 278 33.09 12.31 27.64
CA SER A 278 33.71 13.53 28.18
C SER A 278 32.69 14.39 28.90
N GLY A 279 32.75 14.44 30.25
CA GLY A 279 31.79 15.22 31.04
C GLY A 279 30.41 14.59 31.15
N ASP A 280 29.38 15.41 31.34
CA ASP A 280 27.99 14.98 31.51
C ASP A 280 27.36 14.61 30.18
N ILE A 281 26.48 13.62 30.14
CA ILE A 281 25.60 13.38 29.00
C ILE A 281 24.50 14.44 29.00
N VAL A 282 24.32 15.13 27.88
CA VAL A 282 23.29 16.17 27.72
C VAL A 282 22.39 15.84 26.54
N VAL A 283 21.07 15.73 26.80
CA VAL A 283 20.06 15.56 25.78
C VAL A 283 19.52 16.92 25.38
N ARG A 284 19.74 17.35 24.10
CA ARG A 284 19.38 18.66 23.62
C ARG A 284 19.07 18.68 22.13
N ARG A 285 18.48 19.74 21.63
CA ARG A 285 18.37 19.97 20.18
C ARG A 285 19.72 20.33 19.56
N ALA A 286 19.85 20.01 18.26
CA ALA A 286 21.03 20.35 17.49
C ALA A 286 21.18 21.87 17.30
N ASN A 287 22.44 22.33 17.29
CA ASN A 287 22.76 23.69 16.87
C ASN A 287 23.02 23.75 15.35
N ALA A 288 22.82 24.91 14.76
CA ALA A 288 23.04 25.10 13.32
C ALA A 288 24.47 24.74 12.91
N GLY A 289 24.62 23.86 11.93
CA GLY A 289 25.91 23.46 11.35
C GLY A 289 26.64 22.36 12.13
N GLU A 290 26.06 21.80 13.19
CA GLU A 290 26.62 20.62 13.85
C GLU A 290 26.63 19.41 12.91
N LYS A 291 27.65 18.56 13.07
CA LYS A 291 27.82 17.32 12.30
C LYS A 291 28.16 16.18 13.23
N LEU A 292 27.73 15.00 12.83
CA LEU A 292 27.98 13.75 13.55
C LEU A 292 28.46 12.68 12.58
N MET A 293 29.56 12.00 12.91
CA MET A 293 29.93 10.72 12.31
C MET A 293 29.14 9.63 13.02
N THR A 294 28.24 8.98 12.29
CA THR A 294 27.39 7.91 12.80
C THR A 294 28.05 6.53 12.67
N LEU A 295 27.50 5.51 13.36
CA LEU A 295 28.03 4.13 13.38
C LEU A 295 28.10 3.44 12.00
N ASP A 296 27.47 3.99 10.98
CA ASP A 296 27.53 3.54 9.58
C ASP A 296 28.63 4.27 8.78
N ASP A 297 29.59 4.89 9.44
CA ASP A 297 30.72 5.65 8.86
C ASP A 297 30.30 6.82 7.95
N GLN A 298 29.10 7.38 8.19
CA GLN A 298 28.58 8.53 7.44
C GLN A 298 28.64 9.80 8.28
N THR A 299 29.21 10.87 7.73
CA THR A 299 29.09 12.21 8.33
C THR A 299 27.76 12.84 7.96
N ARG A 300 26.95 13.11 8.98
CA ARG A 300 25.61 13.69 8.81
C ARG A 300 25.61 15.16 9.24
N GLU A 301 24.99 16.00 8.45
CA GLU A 301 24.66 17.37 8.81
C GLU A 301 23.35 17.37 9.60
N LEU A 302 23.39 17.95 10.81
CA LEU A 302 22.27 17.90 11.75
C LEU A 302 21.35 19.09 11.57
N ASP A 303 20.05 18.86 11.72
CA ASP A 303 19.00 19.87 11.65
C ASP A 303 18.61 20.35 13.05
N ALA A 304 18.22 21.60 13.19
CA ALA A 304 17.83 22.18 14.48
C ALA A 304 16.65 21.48 15.18
N GLU A 305 15.84 20.70 14.40
CA GLU A 305 14.78 19.86 14.97
C GLU A 305 15.27 18.49 15.46
N ASP A 306 16.51 18.10 15.15
CA ASP A 306 17.05 16.81 15.62
C ASP A 306 17.33 16.85 17.11
N LEU A 307 16.89 15.81 17.82
CA LEU A 307 17.27 15.58 19.20
C LEU A 307 18.58 14.82 19.25
N LEU A 308 19.52 15.32 20.01
CA LEU A 308 20.85 14.76 20.12
C LEU A 308 21.16 14.28 21.53
N ILE A 309 21.95 13.22 21.60
CA ILE A 309 22.73 12.91 22.78
C ILE A 309 24.12 13.53 22.58
N THR A 310 24.56 14.31 23.54
CA THR A 310 25.83 15.05 23.50
C THR A 310 26.60 14.91 24.79
N ASP A 311 27.92 15.15 24.73
CA ASP A 311 28.78 15.35 25.87
C ASP A 311 29.64 16.62 25.67
N ASP A 312 30.68 16.85 26.51
CA ASP A 312 31.56 18.02 26.35
C ASP A 312 32.37 18.02 25.04
N SER A 313 32.47 16.88 24.35
CA SER A 313 33.12 16.76 23.04
C SER A 313 32.21 17.15 21.87
N GLY A 314 30.91 17.22 22.08
CA GLY A 314 29.87 17.52 21.08
C GLY A 314 28.83 16.41 20.90
N PRO A 315 28.19 16.29 19.72
CA PRO A 315 27.21 15.24 19.45
C PRO A 315 27.85 13.84 19.47
N ILE A 316 27.25 12.93 20.25
CA ILE A 316 27.63 11.51 20.36
C ILE A 316 26.54 10.56 19.86
N GLY A 317 25.35 11.09 19.48
CA GLY A 317 24.29 10.31 18.90
C GLY A 317 23.12 11.16 18.43
N VAL A 318 22.36 10.67 17.44
CA VAL A 318 21.02 11.15 17.13
C VAL A 318 20.05 10.30 17.95
N ALA A 319 19.41 10.94 18.93
CA ALA A 319 18.56 10.28 19.92
C ALA A 319 17.54 9.32 19.27
N GLY A 320 17.52 8.08 19.72
CA GLY A 320 16.59 7.06 19.26
C GLY A 320 16.73 6.63 17.78
N VAL A 321 17.70 7.15 17.02
CA VAL A 321 17.90 6.85 15.60
C VAL A 321 19.20 6.11 15.38
N MET A 322 20.37 6.72 15.71
CA MET A 322 21.67 6.09 15.53
C MET A 322 22.74 6.72 16.41
N GLY A 323 23.56 5.89 17.02
CA GLY A 323 24.72 6.31 17.81
C GLY A 323 25.84 6.91 16.96
N GLY A 324 26.74 7.65 17.62
CA GLY A 324 27.95 8.20 17.02
C GLY A 324 29.13 7.26 17.16
N ALA A 325 30.04 7.27 16.18
CA ALA A 325 31.25 6.44 16.16
C ALA A 325 32.27 6.80 17.27
N SER A 326 32.20 8.03 17.82
CA SER A 326 33.18 8.51 18.79
C SER A 326 33.17 7.76 20.12
N THR A 327 32.00 7.28 20.55
CA THR A 327 31.78 6.63 21.85
C THR A 327 31.38 5.16 21.74
N GLU A 328 31.58 4.56 20.55
CA GLU A 328 31.26 3.16 20.25
C GLU A 328 32.01 2.18 21.14
N ILE A 329 31.34 1.13 21.60
CA ILE A 329 31.97 -0.03 22.27
C ILE A 329 32.90 -0.75 21.28
N SER A 330 34.11 -1.07 21.74
CA SER A 330 35.12 -1.76 20.95
C SER A 330 35.72 -2.93 21.74
N ASP A 331 36.57 -3.73 21.09
CA ASP A 331 37.32 -4.83 21.75
C ASP A 331 38.20 -4.38 22.93
N ALA A 332 38.48 -3.09 23.08
CA ALA A 332 39.26 -2.52 24.14
C ALA A 332 38.40 -1.95 25.29
N THR A 333 37.10 -1.92 25.18
CA THR A 333 36.18 -1.38 26.15
C THR A 333 36.11 -2.26 27.37
N THR A 334 36.28 -1.65 28.57
CA THR A 334 36.20 -2.34 29.87
C THR A 334 35.02 -1.89 30.69
N ASP A 335 34.58 -0.65 30.49
CA ASP A 335 33.53 -0.04 31.29
C ASP A 335 32.45 0.52 30.33
N VAL A 336 31.21 0.15 30.56
CA VAL A 336 30.09 0.50 29.68
C VAL A 336 29.06 1.33 30.46
N VAL A 337 28.70 2.47 29.89
CA VAL A 337 27.54 3.25 30.34
C VAL A 337 26.36 2.88 29.45
N ILE A 338 25.34 2.28 30.03
CA ILE A 338 24.11 1.85 29.40
C ILE A 338 23.13 3.02 29.38
N GLU A 339 22.57 3.33 28.21
CA GLU A 339 21.48 4.29 28.01
C GLU A 339 20.18 3.54 27.74
N ALA A 340 19.10 3.92 28.46
CA ALA A 340 17.74 3.57 28.12
C ALA A 340 16.85 4.80 28.28
N ALA A 341 16.02 5.11 27.28
CA ALA A 341 15.27 6.35 27.27
C ALA A 341 13.86 6.21 26.69
N HIS A 342 13.03 7.23 26.94
CA HIS A 342 11.77 7.47 26.25
C HIS A 342 11.86 8.80 25.51
N PHE A 343 11.65 8.76 24.19
CA PHE A 343 11.69 9.91 23.30
C PHE A 343 10.32 10.16 22.66
N ASP A 344 10.01 11.43 22.33
CA ASP A 344 8.82 11.78 21.59
C ASP A 344 8.79 11.11 20.21
N PRO A 345 7.74 10.34 19.89
CA PRO A 345 7.68 9.54 18.67
C PRO A 345 7.72 10.37 17.40
N ILE A 346 7.16 11.60 17.41
CA ILE A 346 7.13 12.49 16.25
C ILE A 346 8.52 13.04 15.96
N VAL A 347 9.26 13.41 17.02
CA VAL A 347 10.65 13.89 16.89
C VAL A 347 11.52 12.82 16.27
N ILE A 348 11.43 11.58 16.74
CA ILE A 348 12.22 10.47 16.19
C ILE A 348 11.80 10.13 14.76
N ALA A 349 10.51 10.08 14.46
CA ALA A 349 10.02 9.82 13.11
C ALA A 349 10.50 10.87 12.09
N ARG A 350 10.54 12.16 12.48
CA ARG A 350 11.05 13.25 11.63
C ARG A 350 12.55 13.12 11.40
N ALA A 351 13.33 12.88 12.43
CA ALA A 351 14.78 12.69 12.33
C ALA A 351 15.12 11.46 11.48
N SER A 352 14.49 10.32 11.70
CA SER A 352 14.66 9.09 10.92
C SER A 352 14.41 9.32 9.41
N ARG A 353 13.33 10.01 9.05
CA ARG A 353 13.02 10.34 7.64
C ARG A 353 14.01 11.35 7.04
N ARG A 354 14.39 12.39 7.78
CA ARG A 354 15.36 13.43 7.36
C ARG A 354 16.70 12.81 7.00
N HIS A 355 17.20 11.96 7.87
CA HIS A 355 18.48 11.29 7.67
C HIS A 355 18.40 10.00 6.84
N LYS A 356 17.19 9.58 6.42
CA LYS A 356 16.93 8.32 5.69
C LYS A 356 17.46 7.08 6.45
N LEU A 357 17.30 7.10 7.78
CA LEU A 357 17.73 6.06 8.72
C LEU A 357 16.52 5.38 9.35
N SER A 358 16.09 4.26 8.79
CA SER A 358 15.07 3.41 9.39
C SER A 358 15.75 2.30 10.17
N SER A 359 16.13 2.57 11.42
CA SER A 359 16.74 1.58 12.33
C SER A 359 15.67 0.81 13.12
N GLU A 360 16.01 -0.34 13.67
CA GLU A 360 15.13 -1.08 14.59
C GLU A 360 14.82 -0.28 15.87
N ALA A 361 15.72 0.61 16.27
CA ALA A 361 15.50 1.55 17.36
C ALA A 361 14.48 2.63 16.99
N SER A 362 14.68 3.33 15.85
CA SER A 362 13.75 4.39 15.41
C SER A 362 12.36 3.84 15.15
N ARG A 363 12.25 2.61 14.58
CA ARG A 363 10.97 1.92 14.35
C ARG A 363 10.18 1.69 15.64
N ARG A 364 10.85 1.45 16.78
CA ARG A 364 10.20 1.30 18.09
C ARG A 364 9.83 2.65 18.69
N PHE A 365 10.76 3.59 18.70
CA PHE A 365 10.51 4.91 19.27
C PHE A 365 9.42 5.68 18.53
N GLU A 366 9.36 5.63 17.19
CA GLU A 366 8.31 6.30 16.41
C GLU A 366 6.89 5.74 16.66
N ARG A 367 6.80 4.56 17.30
CA ARG A 367 5.55 3.91 17.73
C ARG A 367 5.32 3.98 19.24
N GLU A 368 6.10 4.79 19.93
CA GLU A 368 6.08 5.03 21.37
C GLU A 368 6.48 3.79 22.20
N VAL A 369 7.63 3.88 22.86
CA VAL A 369 8.14 2.87 23.79
C VAL A 369 7.50 3.11 25.16
N ASP A 370 7.24 2.05 25.93
CA ASP A 370 6.70 2.14 27.29
C ASP A 370 7.62 3.00 28.20
N PRO A 371 7.18 4.19 28.69
CA PRO A 371 8.01 5.09 29.50
C PRO A 371 8.41 4.51 30.87
N ASN A 372 7.73 3.46 31.34
CA ASN A 372 8.09 2.77 32.60
C ASN A 372 9.17 1.71 32.40
N LEU A 373 9.56 1.39 31.14
CA LEU A 373 10.46 0.28 30.83
C LEU A 373 11.96 0.60 30.94
N PRO A 374 12.46 1.82 30.72
CA PRO A 374 13.89 2.12 30.64
C PRO A 374 14.73 1.57 31.81
N ARG A 375 14.29 1.71 33.06
CA ARG A 375 15.01 1.19 34.21
C ARG A 375 15.15 -0.33 34.19
N TYR A 376 14.09 -1.05 33.85
CA TYR A 376 14.09 -2.51 33.82
C TYR A 376 14.97 -3.02 32.67
N ALA A 377 14.94 -2.36 31.52
CA ALA A 377 15.75 -2.73 30.37
C ALA A 377 17.24 -2.44 30.61
N ALA A 378 17.59 -1.29 31.21
CA ALA A 378 18.97 -1.00 31.60
C ALA A 378 19.49 -2.02 32.63
N GLN A 379 18.67 -2.42 33.62
CA GLN A 379 19.02 -3.47 34.58
C GLN A 379 19.24 -4.82 33.85
N ARG A 380 18.35 -5.21 32.92
CA ARG A 380 18.48 -6.46 32.19
C ARG A 380 19.75 -6.53 31.37
N VAL A 381 20.13 -5.43 30.68
CA VAL A 381 21.43 -5.34 29.98
C VAL A 381 22.60 -5.48 30.95
N ALA A 382 22.54 -4.78 32.10
CA ALA A 382 23.60 -4.86 33.10
C ALA A 382 23.76 -6.29 33.66
N ASP A 383 22.65 -7.00 33.94
CA ASP A 383 22.67 -8.37 34.45
C ASP A 383 23.31 -9.32 33.41
N LEU A 384 22.95 -9.19 32.13
CA LEU A 384 23.51 -10.01 31.07
C LEU A 384 25.00 -9.73 30.80
N LEU A 385 25.44 -8.46 30.87
CA LEU A 385 26.85 -8.12 30.75
C LEU A 385 27.65 -8.66 31.94
N ALA A 386 27.10 -8.58 33.16
CA ALA A 386 27.76 -9.18 34.34
C ALA A 386 27.87 -10.69 34.25
N GLU A 387 26.84 -11.36 33.76
CA GLU A 387 26.78 -12.82 33.65
C GLU A 387 27.71 -13.36 32.56
N TYR A 388 27.70 -12.75 31.37
CA TYR A 388 28.36 -13.31 30.19
C TYR A 388 29.65 -12.61 29.77
N ALA A 389 29.86 -11.34 30.21
CA ALA A 389 31.13 -10.61 29.98
C ALA A 389 31.95 -10.40 31.26
N GLY A 390 31.53 -10.95 32.42
CA GLY A 390 32.24 -10.88 33.67
C GLY A 390 32.27 -9.52 34.36
N GLY A 391 31.40 -8.58 33.91
CA GLY A 391 31.35 -7.22 34.44
C GLY A 391 30.79 -7.10 35.87
N THR A 392 31.09 -6.00 36.52
CA THR A 392 30.55 -5.63 37.85
C THR A 392 29.57 -4.49 37.69
N ILE A 393 28.33 -4.69 38.11
CA ILE A 393 27.27 -3.66 38.06
C ILE A 393 27.52 -2.66 39.18
N LEU A 394 27.63 -1.37 38.84
CA LEU A 394 27.71 -0.32 39.88
C LEU A 394 26.35 -0.15 40.56
N PRO A 395 26.33 0.10 41.88
CA PRO A 395 25.09 0.17 42.64
C PRO A 395 24.24 1.39 42.32
N ASP A 396 24.87 2.44 41.81
CA ASP A 396 24.19 3.70 41.52
C ASP A 396 23.69 3.75 40.04
N GLU A 397 22.59 4.40 39.86
CA GLU A 397 21.99 4.70 38.54
C GLU A 397 21.56 6.18 38.49
N THR A 398 21.48 6.77 37.32
CA THR A 398 20.83 8.07 37.11
C THR A 398 19.50 7.87 36.42
N VAL A 399 18.44 8.48 36.98
CA VAL A 399 17.09 8.44 36.44
C VAL A 399 16.57 9.87 36.33
N VAL A 400 16.32 10.31 35.12
CA VAL A 400 15.54 11.52 34.82
C VAL A 400 14.18 11.04 34.35
N ASP A 401 13.09 11.36 35.04
CA ASP A 401 11.74 10.96 34.70
C ASP A 401 10.79 12.13 34.93
N THR A 402 10.27 12.64 33.80
CA THR A 402 9.30 13.73 33.74
C THR A 402 8.02 13.31 33.01
N HIS A 403 7.92 12.00 32.70
CA HIS A 403 6.80 11.51 31.91
C HIS A 403 5.47 11.63 32.65
N PRO A 404 4.42 12.20 32.01
CA PRO A 404 3.12 12.29 32.65
C PRO A 404 2.48 10.90 32.77
N LYS A 405 1.76 10.67 33.85
CA LYS A 405 0.97 9.43 33.97
C LYS A 405 -0.13 9.39 32.94
N PRO A 406 -0.52 8.18 32.48
CA PRO A 406 -1.63 8.00 31.54
C PRO A 406 -2.91 8.67 32.08
N SER A 407 -3.60 9.43 31.24
CA SER A 407 -4.84 10.12 31.59
C SER A 407 -6.03 9.16 31.50
N PRO A 408 -6.92 9.16 32.52
CA PRO A 408 -8.15 8.38 32.46
C PRO A 408 -9.11 8.94 31.40
N VAL A 409 -9.85 8.05 30.74
CA VAL A 409 -10.89 8.39 29.75
C VAL A 409 -12.23 7.91 30.24
N THR A 410 -13.26 8.78 30.17
CA THR A 410 -14.63 8.39 30.50
C THR A 410 -15.34 7.87 29.24
N ILE A 411 -15.86 6.66 29.33
CA ILE A 411 -16.57 6.00 28.24
C ILE A 411 -17.95 5.57 28.70
N ARG A 412 -18.88 5.42 27.75
CA ARG A 412 -20.17 4.77 28.07
C ARG A 412 -19.96 3.27 28.25
N ALA A 413 -20.64 2.68 29.22
CA ALA A 413 -20.59 1.26 29.47
C ALA A 413 -21.06 0.39 28.26
N ASP A 414 -22.01 0.91 27.48
CA ASP A 414 -22.56 0.26 26.28
C ASP A 414 -21.85 0.68 24.97
N HIS A 415 -20.74 1.41 25.06
CA HIS A 415 -20.13 2.01 23.87
C HIS A 415 -19.66 0.95 22.84
N ALA A 416 -18.96 -0.08 23.28
CA ALA A 416 -18.49 -1.17 22.41
C ALA A 416 -19.67 -1.87 21.71
N ALA A 417 -20.74 -2.20 22.45
CA ALA A 417 -21.94 -2.82 21.91
C ALA A 417 -22.62 -1.94 20.83
N ARG A 418 -22.68 -0.62 21.07
CA ARG A 418 -23.24 0.33 20.12
C ARG A 418 -22.42 0.46 18.83
N VAL A 419 -21.10 0.51 18.96
CA VAL A 419 -20.17 0.60 17.81
C VAL A 419 -20.24 -0.69 16.99
N ALA A 420 -20.20 -1.85 17.65
CA ALA A 420 -20.24 -3.15 16.97
C ALA A 420 -21.64 -3.48 16.40
N GLY A 421 -22.70 -2.87 16.91
CA GLY A 421 -24.07 -3.31 16.61
C GLY A 421 -24.37 -4.74 17.09
N ALA A 422 -23.66 -5.19 18.13
CA ALA A 422 -23.73 -6.53 18.71
C ALA A 422 -24.05 -6.44 20.21
N VAL A 423 -24.53 -7.55 20.79
CA VAL A 423 -24.77 -7.64 22.23
C VAL A 423 -23.45 -7.98 22.91
N ILE A 424 -22.79 -6.96 23.45
CA ILE A 424 -21.60 -7.09 24.31
C ILE A 424 -22.00 -6.60 25.69
N THR A 425 -21.92 -7.46 26.69
CA THR A 425 -22.34 -7.13 28.07
C THR A 425 -21.33 -6.22 28.74
N LEU A 426 -21.75 -5.52 29.80
CA LEU A 426 -20.85 -4.72 30.63
C LEU A 426 -19.70 -5.57 31.20
N ASP A 427 -19.99 -6.75 31.69
CA ASP A 427 -18.99 -7.66 32.25
C ASP A 427 -17.95 -8.12 31.21
N GLU A 428 -18.36 -8.37 29.98
CA GLU A 428 -17.46 -8.67 28.87
C GLU A 428 -16.58 -7.48 28.54
N THR A 429 -17.17 -6.29 28.39
CA THR A 429 -16.44 -5.04 28.14
C THR A 429 -15.38 -4.80 29.21
N VAL A 430 -15.75 -4.86 30.49
CA VAL A 430 -14.83 -4.64 31.63
C VAL A 430 -13.74 -5.72 31.66
N ARG A 431 -14.10 -6.98 31.50
CA ARG A 431 -13.13 -8.10 31.45
C ARG A 431 -12.11 -7.94 30.32
N HIS A 432 -12.56 -7.58 29.13
CA HIS A 432 -11.67 -7.36 27.95
C HIS A 432 -10.73 -6.19 28.19
N LEU A 433 -11.23 -5.06 28.69
CA LEU A 433 -10.39 -3.92 29.01
C LEU A 433 -9.34 -4.22 30.10
N ILE A 434 -9.71 -4.98 31.14
CA ILE A 434 -8.76 -5.42 32.17
C ILE A 434 -7.72 -6.37 31.60
N SER A 435 -8.11 -7.28 30.68
CA SER A 435 -7.18 -8.24 30.09
C SER A 435 -6.10 -7.61 29.20
N VAL A 436 -6.35 -6.41 28.66
CA VAL A 436 -5.34 -5.62 27.93
C VAL A 436 -4.54 -4.66 28.84
N GLY A 437 -4.76 -4.74 30.16
CA GLY A 437 -3.98 -4.00 31.16
C GLY A 437 -4.60 -2.68 31.62
N CYS A 438 -5.83 -2.33 31.19
CA CYS A 438 -6.52 -1.14 31.67
C CYS A 438 -7.01 -1.32 33.12
N SER A 439 -7.00 -0.22 33.89
CA SER A 439 -7.81 -0.16 35.12
C SER A 439 -9.18 0.43 34.78
N VAL A 440 -10.26 -0.20 35.31
CA VAL A 440 -11.63 0.19 35.01
C VAL A 440 -12.38 0.43 36.32
N GLU A 441 -13.00 1.61 36.45
CA GLU A 441 -13.80 2.01 37.60
C GLU A 441 -15.16 2.54 37.12
N ALA A 442 -16.18 2.46 37.96
CA ALA A 442 -17.44 3.20 37.72
C ALA A 442 -17.16 4.71 37.76
N ALA A 443 -17.61 5.46 36.76
CA ALA A 443 -17.45 6.89 36.80
C ALA A 443 -18.30 7.52 37.92
N ALA A 444 -17.76 8.52 38.60
CA ALA A 444 -18.53 9.29 39.60
C ALA A 444 -19.74 9.97 38.94
N ALA A 445 -20.86 10.05 39.65
CA ALA A 445 -22.13 10.61 39.13
C ALA A 445 -22.03 12.06 38.62
N ASP A 446 -20.98 12.79 39.01
CA ASP A 446 -20.71 14.18 38.61
C ASP A 446 -19.75 14.34 37.41
N ALA A 447 -19.27 13.24 36.84
CA ALA A 447 -18.41 13.29 35.65
C ALA A 447 -19.25 13.60 34.40
N VAL A 448 -19.37 14.88 34.08
CA VAL A 448 -20.02 15.34 32.84
C VAL A 448 -19.15 14.94 31.66
N ALA A 449 -19.58 13.91 30.93
CA ALA A 449 -18.95 13.54 29.66
C ALA A 449 -18.97 14.75 28.71
N ALA A 450 -17.83 15.07 28.11
CA ALA A 450 -17.79 15.96 26.96
C ALA A 450 -18.79 15.44 25.91
N PRO A 451 -19.51 16.29 25.18
CA PRO A 451 -20.54 15.84 24.24
C PRO A 451 -19.88 14.96 23.17
N LEU A 452 -20.16 13.67 23.24
CA LEU A 452 -19.82 12.72 22.17
C LEU A 452 -20.51 13.19 20.89
N ALA A 453 -19.74 13.43 19.85
CA ALA A 453 -20.24 13.84 18.54
C ALA A 453 -21.37 12.89 18.10
N ALA A 454 -22.55 13.46 17.86
CA ALA A 454 -23.72 12.69 17.39
C ALA A 454 -23.48 12.21 15.96
N GLY A 455 -23.07 10.95 15.83
CA GLY A 455 -22.91 10.27 14.55
C GLY A 455 -23.46 8.87 14.63
N ALA A 456 -24.48 8.60 13.81
CA ALA A 456 -25.13 7.33 13.53
C ALA A 456 -26.20 6.86 14.55
N HIS A 457 -27.44 6.85 14.09
CA HIS A 457 -28.56 6.19 14.77
C HIS A 457 -28.37 4.68 14.76
N ALA A 458 -27.98 4.10 15.89
CA ALA A 458 -28.12 2.68 16.14
C ALA A 458 -29.55 2.38 16.67
N PRO A 459 -30.19 1.28 16.26
CA PRO A 459 -31.49 0.90 16.82
C PRO A 459 -31.35 0.61 18.33
N ALA A 460 -32.38 0.97 19.12
CA ALA A 460 -32.41 0.75 20.54
C ALA A 460 -32.30 -0.76 20.85
N LEU A 461 -31.25 -1.13 21.58
CA LEU A 461 -31.06 -2.50 22.07
C LEU A 461 -32.03 -2.72 23.26
N ALA A 462 -32.72 -3.85 23.23
CA ALA A 462 -33.59 -4.28 24.34
C ALA A 462 -32.76 -4.56 25.61
N GLU A 463 -33.31 -4.22 26.77
CA GLU A 463 -32.70 -4.43 28.09
C GLU A 463 -32.29 -5.90 28.30
N VAL A 464 -30.99 -6.16 28.54
CA VAL A 464 -30.47 -7.45 28.94
C VAL A 464 -30.01 -7.36 30.40
N GLY A 465 -30.61 -8.16 31.24
CA GLY A 465 -30.35 -8.20 32.69
C GLY A 465 -28.94 -8.68 33.06
N ALA A 466 -28.37 -8.06 34.06
CA ALA A 466 -27.02 -8.25 34.59
C ALA A 466 -26.86 -9.56 35.36
N THR A 467 -25.74 -10.28 35.16
CA THR A 467 -25.27 -11.34 36.05
C THR A 467 -23.83 -11.04 36.53
N THR A 468 -23.61 -11.17 37.80
CA THR A 468 -22.43 -10.74 38.59
C THR A 468 -21.19 -11.56 38.34
N VAL A 469 -20.01 -10.85 38.19
CA VAL A 469 -18.65 -11.40 38.37
C VAL A 469 -17.82 -10.47 39.25
N GLY A 470 -17.14 -11.06 40.20
CA GLY A 470 -16.41 -10.55 41.35
C GLY A 470 -15.80 -9.15 41.35
N SER A 471 -16.16 -8.42 42.38
CA SER A 471 -15.48 -7.30 43.06
C SER A 471 -14.76 -6.20 42.26
N THR A 472 -15.47 -5.56 41.35
CA THR A 472 -15.25 -4.17 41.00
C THR A 472 -16.61 -3.47 41.12
N HIS A 473 -16.63 -2.26 41.73
CA HIS A 473 -17.86 -1.47 41.94
C HIS A 473 -18.43 -0.91 40.62
N VAL A 474 -18.63 -1.74 39.62
CA VAL A 474 -19.00 -1.36 38.23
C VAL A 474 -20.44 -1.80 37.88
N GLU A 475 -21.12 -2.54 38.78
CA GLU A 475 -22.44 -3.08 38.56
C GLU A 475 -23.49 -1.96 38.34
N GLY A 476 -24.13 -1.94 37.16
CA GLY A 476 -25.16 -0.96 36.82
C GLY A 476 -24.65 0.44 36.44
N ALA A 477 -23.35 0.64 36.21
CA ALA A 477 -22.82 1.93 35.84
C ALA A 477 -23.11 2.29 34.37
N ASP A 478 -23.64 3.48 34.10
CA ASP A 478 -23.84 4.01 32.75
C ASP A 478 -22.52 4.49 32.11
N LEU A 479 -21.57 4.90 32.95
CA LEU A 479 -20.27 5.41 32.55
C LEU A 479 -19.14 4.69 33.29
N LEU A 480 -18.04 4.46 32.59
CA LEU A 480 -16.80 3.89 33.10
C LEU A 480 -15.67 4.90 32.96
N THR A 481 -14.81 4.97 33.98
CA THR A 481 -13.52 5.63 33.92
C THR A 481 -12.46 4.57 33.65
N VAL A 482 -11.81 4.65 32.47
CA VAL A 482 -10.80 3.68 32.03
C VAL A 482 -9.46 4.35 31.95
N THR A 483 -8.45 3.82 32.66
CA THR A 483 -7.07 4.30 32.60
C THR A 483 -6.24 3.29 31.82
N PRO A 484 -5.63 3.68 30.67
CA PRO A 484 -4.80 2.78 29.90
C PRO A 484 -3.48 2.47 30.62
N PRO A 485 -2.85 1.32 30.33
CA PRO A 485 -1.49 1.05 30.81
C PRO A 485 -0.46 1.88 30.03
N SER A 486 0.73 2.06 30.60
CA SER A 486 1.80 2.91 30.04
C SER A 486 2.29 2.48 28.64
N TRP A 487 2.16 1.20 28.31
CA TRP A 487 2.56 0.66 26.99
C TRP A 487 1.49 0.79 25.90
N ARG A 488 0.32 1.41 26.22
CA ARG A 488 -0.78 1.61 25.27
C ARG A 488 -1.06 3.11 25.09
N PRO A 489 -0.15 3.81 24.43
CA PRO A 489 -0.30 5.24 24.15
C PRO A 489 -1.39 5.57 23.13
N ASP A 490 -1.85 4.55 22.38
CA ASP A 490 -2.94 4.60 21.41
C ASP A 490 -4.32 4.77 22.04
N LEU A 491 -4.52 4.31 23.30
CA LEU A 491 -5.82 4.33 23.98
C LEU A 491 -6.15 5.70 24.55
N ARG A 492 -6.67 6.61 23.72
CA ARG A 492 -6.95 8.02 24.07
C ARG A 492 -8.40 8.44 23.88
N ASP A 493 -9.15 7.72 23.05
CA ASP A 493 -10.53 8.04 22.67
C ASP A 493 -11.47 6.86 23.03
N PRO A 494 -12.75 7.12 23.34
CA PRO A 494 -13.72 6.05 23.62
C PRO A 494 -13.77 4.94 22.56
N ASN A 495 -13.51 5.26 21.28
CA ASN A 495 -13.51 4.27 20.22
C ASN A 495 -12.30 3.33 20.27
N ASP A 496 -11.15 3.79 20.79
CA ASP A 496 -9.97 2.94 20.99
C ASP A 496 -10.28 1.82 22.00
N PHE A 497 -10.98 2.16 23.08
CA PHE A 497 -11.42 1.16 24.06
C PHE A 497 -12.55 0.27 23.54
N ALA A 498 -13.42 0.79 22.68
CA ALA A 498 -14.43 -0.02 22.00
C ALA A 498 -13.78 -1.04 21.08
N GLU A 499 -12.73 -0.66 20.35
CA GLU A 499 -11.96 -1.59 19.51
C GLU A 499 -11.37 -2.74 20.33
N GLU A 500 -10.73 -2.45 21.47
CA GLU A 500 -10.19 -3.48 22.35
C GLU A 500 -11.26 -4.46 22.82
N ALA A 501 -12.41 -3.96 23.23
CA ALA A 501 -13.52 -4.81 23.66
C ALA A 501 -14.08 -5.66 22.50
N ILE A 502 -14.21 -5.09 21.30
CA ILE A 502 -14.78 -5.76 20.12
C ILE A 502 -13.82 -6.82 19.55
N ARG A 503 -12.51 -6.53 19.46
CA ARG A 503 -11.54 -7.50 18.94
C ARG A 503 -11.45 -8.76 19.80
N LEU A 504 -11.53 -8.59 21.13
CA LEU A 504 -11.52 -9.72 22.07
C LEU A 504 -12.88 -10.42 22.18
N PHE A 505 -13.99 -9.72 21.93
CA PHE A 505 -15.28 -10.34 21.71
C PHE A 505 -15.27 -11.24 20.47
N GLY A 506 -14.46 -10.88 19.48
CA GLY A 506 -14.24 -11.58 18.20
C GLY A 506 -15.07 -10.99 17.07
N PHE A 507 -14.39 -10.58 16.02
CA PHE A 507 -15.05 -9.98 14.83
C PHE A 507 -16.05 -10.94 14.15
N ASP A 508 -15.84 -12.26 14.26
CA ASP A 508 -16.77 -13.27 13.75
C ASP A 508 -18.14 -13.24 14.47
N ASN A 509 -18.20 -12.70 15.69
CA ASN A 509 -19.44 -12.54 16.45
C ASN A 509 -20.19 -11.24 16.13
N VAL A 510 -19.58 -10.33 15.35
CA VAL A 510 -20.23 -9.09 14.93
C VAL A 510 -21.15 -9.37 13.74
N PRO A 511 -22.48 -9.08 13.84
CA PRO A 511 -23.40 -9.40 12.78
C PRO A 511 -23.16 -8.56 11.53
N SER A 512 -23.11 -9.21 10.36
CA SER A 512 -23.07 -8.52 9.07
C SER A 512 -24.49 -8.05 8.70
N ILE A 513 -24.77 -6.78 8.98
CA ILE A 513 -26.09 -6.18 8.68
C ILE A 513 -25.92 -5.23 7.49
N LEU A 514 -26.61 -5.52 6.39
CA LEU A 514 -26.66 -4.61 5.25
C LEU A 514 -27.43 -3.34 5.65
N PRO A 515 -26.86 -2.16 5.46
CA PRO A 515 -27.59 -0.91 5.72
C PRO A 515 -28.81 -0.82 4.79
N ALA A 516 -29.95 -0.46 5.35
CA ALA A 516 -31.13 -0.18 4.53
C ALA A 516 -30.85 1.01 3.63
N ALA A 517 -31.01 0.83 2.31
CA ALA A 517 -30.89 1.94 1.38
C ALA A 517 -31.99 2.97 1.70
N PRO A 518 -31.65 4.25 1.92
CA PRO A 518 -32.70 5.28 2.08
C PRO A 518 -33.56 5.27 0.83
N GLY A 519 -34.87 5.16 1.04
CA GLY A 519 -35.83 5.14 -0.04
C GLY A 519 -35.84 6.44 -0.83
N GLY A 520 -35.99 6.38 -2.14
CA GLY A 520 -36.58 7.45 -2.93
C GLY A 520 -35.69 8.21 -3.88
N GLN A 521 -34.38 8.41 -3.67
CA GLN A 521 -33.64 9.29 -4.59
C GLN A 521 -32.98 8.56 -5.77
N GLY A 522 -32.54 7.31 -5.59
CA GLY A 522 -31.87 6.55 -6.64
C GLY A 522 -30.65 7.28 -7.24
N LEU A 523 -30.32 6.95 -8.49
CA LEU A 523 -29.22 7.61 -9.21
C LEU A 523 -29.64 9.02 -9.69
N THR A 524 -28.70 9.97 -9.65
CA THR A 524 -28.88 11.28 -10.29
C THR A 524 -29.07 11.13 -11.81
N VAL A 525 -29.56 12.17 -12.47
CA VAL A 525 -29.71 12.21 -13.95
C VAL A 525 -28.35 11.94 -14.61
N SER A 526 -27.29 12.59 -14.15
CA SER A 526 -25.93 12.38 -14.68
C SER A 526 -25.48 10.94 -14.52
N GLN A 527 -25.63 10.35 -13.34
CA GLN A 527 -25.25 8.94 -13.09
C GLN A 527 -26.01 7.96 -14.00
N ARG A 528 -27.32 8.19 -14.20
CA ARG A 528 -28.12 7.38 -15.12
C ARG A 528 -27.66 7.50 -16.57
N ARG A 529 -27.33 8.74 -17.00
CA ARG A 529 -26.84 8.98 -18.38
C ARG A 529 -25.49 8.31 -18.62
N ARG A 530 -24.56 8.47 -17.69
CA ARG A 530 -23.24 7.78 -17.74
C ARG A 530 -23.41 6.28 -17.89
N ARG A 531 -24.24 5.65 -17.03
CA ARG A 531 -24.52 4.22 -17.09
C ARG A 531 -25.15 3.80 -18.42
N ARG A 532 -26.10 4.62 -18.95
CA ARG A 532 -26.74 4.35 -20.25
C ARG A 532 -25.74 4.38 -21.41
N VAL A 533 -24.81 5.33 -21.39
CA VAL A 533 -23.74 5.43 -22.42
C VAL A 533 -22.87 4.19 -22.39
N ALA A 534 -22.34 3.80 -21.22
CA ALA A 534 -21.55 2.57 -21.11
C ALA A 534 -22.31 1.33 -21.58
N THR A 535 -23.58 1.17 -21.15
CA THR A 535 -24.43 0.05 -21.56
C THR A 535 -24.70 0.05 -23.08
N ALA A 536 -24.89 1.23 -23.68
CA ALA A 536 -25.10 1.33 -25.13
C ALA A 536 -23.84 0.97 -25.93
N LEU A 537 -22.67 1.37 -25.45
CA LEU A 537 -21.40 1.01 -26.07
C LEU A 537 -21.15 -0.50 -26.00
N VAL A 538 -21.37 -1.11 -24.84
CA VAL A 538 -21.30 -2.58 -24.70
C VAL A 538 -22.33 -3.26 -25.60
N GLY A 539 -23.56 -2.75 -25.66
CA GLY A 539 -24.61 -3.24 -26.57
C GLY A 539 -24.26 -3.11 -28.06
N ALA A 540 -23.42 -2.12 -28.40
CA ALA A 540 -22.89 -1.95 -29.76
C ALA A 540 -21.66 -2.84 -30.03
N GLY A 541 -21.24 -3.69 -29.08
CA GLY A 541 -20.15 -4.66 -29.25
C GLY A 541 -18.77 -4.15 -28.84
N LEU A 542 -18.69 -3.03 -28.11
CA LEU A 542 -17.43 -2.52 -27.61
C LEU A 542 -17.10 -3.13 -26.23
N THR A 543 -15.81 -3.24 -25.93
CA THR A 543 -15.30 -3.70 -24.63
C THR A 543 -14.80 -2.51 -23.82
N GLU A 544 -15.29 -2.37 -22.59
CA GLU A 544 -14.78 -1.36 -21.67
C GLU A 544 -13.39 -1.77 -21.16
N VAL A 545 -12.47 -0.81 -21.15
CA VAL A 545 -11.13 -0.96 -20.59
C VAL A 545 -10.87 0.11 -19.56
N VAL A 546 -9.97 -0.18 -18.62
CA VAL A 546 -9.54 0.76 -17.57
C VAL A 546 -8.03 0.92 -17.66
N SER A 547 -7.58 2.14 -17.87
CA SER A 547 -6.16 2.52 -17.89
C SER A 547 -5.85 3.48 -16.74
N TYR A 548 -4.62 3.45 -16.26
CA TYR A 548 -4.14 4.49 -15.33
C TYR A 548 -4.10 5.84 -16.05
N PRO A 549 -4.43 6.94 -15.36
CA PRO A 549 -4.53 8.27 -15.97
C PRO A 549 -3.18 8.98 -16.13
N PHE A 550 -2.13 8.24 -16.47
CA PHE A 550 -0.77 8.75 -16.56
C PHE A 550 -0.27 8.74 -18.00
N THR A 551 0.48 9.81 -18.38
CA THR A 551 0.98 10.02 -19.74
C THR A 551 2.34 10.70 -19.72
N GLY A 552 3.04 10.63 -20.85
CA GLY A 552 4.32 11.27 -21.08
C GLY A 552 4.40 12.03 -22.39
N GLY A 553 5.47 12.80 -22.58
CA GLY A 553 5.69 13.55 -23.81
C GLY A 553 5.74 12.67 -25.06
N ALA A 554 6.28 11.48 -24.95
CA ALA A 554 6.38 10.50 -26.04
C ALA A 554 5.02 10.10 -26.62
N ASP A 555 3.98 10.01 -25.77
CA ASP A 555 2.61 9.71 -26.22
C ASP A 555 2.08 10.80 -27.16
N PHE A 556 2.28 12.06 -26.82
CA PHE A 556 1.85 13.21 -27.62
C PHE A 556 2.63 13.31 -28.93
N ASP A 557 3.92 12.96 -28.90
CA ASP A 557 4.73 12.88 -30.13
C ASP A 557 4.25 11.75 -31.05
N ALA A 558 3.97 10.58 -30.50
CA ALA A 558 3.41 9.44 -31.21
C ALA A 558 2.01 9.74 -31.80
N MET A 559 1.20 10.53 -31.09
CA MET A 559 -0.09 11.05 -31.58
C MET A 559 0.07 12.15 -32.61
N GLY A 560 1.28 12.66 -32.87
CA GLY A 560 1.55 13.72 -33.82
C GLY A 560 0.94 15.07 -33.44
N LEU A 561 0.77 15.34 -32.14
CA LEU A 561 0.25 16.62 -31.67
C LEU A 561 1.29 17.74 -31.94
N PRO A 562 0.87 18.91 -32.46
CA PRO A 562 1.71 20.08 -32.58
C PRO A 562 2.37 20.49 -31.25
N ALA A 563 3.50 21.16 -31.30
CA ALA A 563 4.23 21.56 -30.08
C ALA A 563 3.44 22.53 -29.18
N ASP A 564 2.56 23.33 -29.79
CA ASP A 564 1.68 24.30 -29.14
C ASP A 564 0.27 23.78 -28.83
N ASP A 565 0.04 22.50 -29.05
CA ASP A 565 -1.26 21.89 -28.74
C ASP A 565 -1.54 21.95 -27.24
N SER A 566 -2.72 22.44 -26.84
CA SER A 566 -3.10 22.61 -25.44
C SER A 566 -3.07 21.31 -24.64
N ARG A 567 -3.28 20.15 -25.27
CA ARG A 567 -3.23 18.83 -24.63
C ARG A 567 -1.82 18.46 -24.14
N ARG A 568 -0.76 19.14 -24.63
CA ARG A 568 0.61 18.97 -24.12
C ARG A 568 0.87 19.70 -22.81
N THR A 569 -0.02 20.60 -22.40
CA THR A 569 0.07 21.28 -21.10
C THR A 569 -0.54 20.38 -20.03
N THR A 570 0.30 19.76 -19.21
CA THR A 570 -0.09 18.72 -18.27
C THR A 570 0.17 19.11 -16.82
N VAL A 571 -0.56 18.48 -15.88
CA VAL A 571 -0.24 18.49 -14.46
C VAL A 571 0.80 17.41 -14.19
N LYS A 572 1.98 17.79 -13.69
CA LYS A 572 3.05 16.87 -13.34
C LYS A 572 2.89 16.32 -11.93
N LEU A 573 3.21 15.02 -11.76
CA LEU A 573 3.27 14.37 -10.46
C LEU A 573 4.60 14.69 -9.78
N VAL A 574 4.58 14.83 -8.45
CA VAL A 574 5.80 15.08 -7.65
C VAL A 574 6.65 13.82 -7.57
N ASN A 575 6.00 12.65 -7.48
CA ASN A 575 6.62 11.33 -7.33
C ASN A 575 5.94 10.33 -8.27
N PRO A 576 6.15 10.42 -9.60
CA PRO A 576 5.55 9.51 -10.57
C PRO A 576 6.04 8.07 -10.34
N ILE A 577 5.19 7.09 -10.65
CA ILE A 577 5.55 5.68 -10.60
C ILE A 577 6.58 5.34 -11.69
N SER A 578 6.49 6.02 -12.85
CA SER A 578 7.41 5.90 -13.98
C SER A 578 7.81 7.28 -14.49
N ASP A 579 9.10 7.47 -14.75
CA ASP A 579 9.63 8.68 -15.37
C ASP A 579 9.18 8.85 -16.83
N GLU A 580 8.70 7.78 -17.46
CA GLU A 580 8.13 7.82 -18.81
C GLU A 580 6.71 8.39 -18.82
N GLU A 581 5.99 8.29 -17.70
CA GLU A 581 4.59 8.72 -17.53
C GLU A 581 4.45 9.70 -16.34
N PRO A 582 5.16 10.84 -16.34
CA PRO A 582 5.24 11.71 -15.16
C PRO A 582 4.04 12.66 -14.98
N SER A 583 3.03 12.59 -15.84
CA SER A 583 1.96 13.58 -15.89
C SER A 583 0.58 12.95 -15.91
N MET A 584 -0.40 13.71 -15.41
CA MET A 584 -1.81 13.37 -15.55
C MET A 584 -2.28 13.53 -17.01
N GLN A 585 -3.11 12.60 -17.49
CA GLN A 585 -3.64 12.62 -18.86
C GLN A 585 -4.54 13.83 -19.14
N THR A 586 -4.37 14.45 -20.32
CA THR A 586 -5.22 15.53 -20.84
C THR A 586 -6.16 15.05 -21.95
N THR A 587 -6.03 13.79 -22.37
CA THR A 587 -6.84 13.10 -23.36
C THR A 587 -6.84 11.60 -23.03
N LEU A 588 -7.97 10.95 -23.22
CA LEU A 588 -8.08 9.47 -23.06
C LEU A 588 -7.38 8.71 -24.19
N LEU A 589 -7.15 9.36 -25.33
CA LEU A 589 -6.57 8.69 -26.49
C LEU A 589 -5.15 8.20 -26.26
N ALA A 590 -4.32 8.91 -25.49
CA ALA A 590 -2.96 8.48 -25.19
C ALA A 590 -2.93 7.09 -24.55
N THR A 591 -3.71 6.89 -23.51
CA THR A 591 -3.78 5.63 -22.75
C THR A 591 -4.54 4.53 -23.50
N LEU A 592 -5.59 4.90 -24.25
CA LEU A 592 -6.33 3.95 -25.09
C LEU A 592 -5.51 3.43 -26.26
N LEU A 593 -4.72 4.27 -26.93
CA LEU A 593 -3.84 3.86 -28.04
C LEU A 593 -2.76 2.90 -27.55
N ARG A 594 -2.14 3.15 -26.40
CA ARG A 594 -1.21 2.20 -25.76
C ARG A 594 -1.90 0.88 -25.38
N THR A 595 -3.14 0.94 -24.92
CA THR A 595 -3.93 -0.27 -24.63
C THR A 595 -4.20 -1.06 -25.91
N ALA A 596 -4.53 -0.38 -27.01
CA ALA A 596 -4.70 -1.01 -28.30
C ALA A 596 -3.40 -1.61 -28.85
N GLU A 597 -2.28 -0.88 -28.79
CA GLU A 597 -0.94 -1.35 -29.14
C GLU A 597 -0.58 -2.65 -28.40
N ARG A 598 -0.77 -2.68 -27.08
CA ARG A 598 -0.50 -3.87 -26.25
C ARG A 598 -1.33 -5.07 -26.68
N ASN A 599 -2.60 -4.88 -26.99
CA ASN A 599 -3.49 -5.95 -27.42
C ASN A 599 -3.16 -6.44 -28.85
N VAL A 600 -2.87 -5.51 -29.77
CA VAL A 600 -2.42 -5.84 -31.14
C VAL A 600 -1.09 -6.62 -31.08
N GLY A 601 -0.14 -6.19 -30.25
CA GLY A 601 1.12 -6.89 -30.02
C GLY A 601 0.95 -8.32 -29.46
N ARG A 602 -0.20 -8.60 -28.83
CA ARG A 602 -0.59 -9.94 -28.34
C ARG A 602 -1.44 -10.73 -29.35
N GLY A 603 -1.63 -10.19 -30.54
CA GLY A 603 -2.34 -10.87 -31.65
C GLY A 603 -3.82 -10.51 -31.80
N ALA A 604 -4.37 -9.62 -30.96
CA ALA A 604 -5.75 -9.14 -31.10
C ALA A 604 -5.80 -7.93 -32.03
N ASN A 605 -5.96 -8.18 -33.34
CA ASN A 605 -5.98 -7.12 -34.34
C ASN A 605 -7.35 -6.43 -34.50
N ASP A 606 -8.43 -7.12 -34.19
CA ASP A 606 -9.81 -6.66 -34.36
C ASP A 606 -10.29 -6.15 -32.97
N LEU A 607 -10.13 -4.85 -32.71
CA LEU A 607 -10.47 -4.24 -31.42
C LEU A 607 -11.58 -3.21 -31.58
N ALA A 608 -12.54 -3.25 -30.66
CA ALA A 608 -13.52 -2.21 -30.43
C ALA A 608 -13.54 -1.95 -28.90
N ILE A 609 -12.71 -1.02 -28.43
CA ILE A 609 -12.53 -0.73 -27.02
C ILE A 609 -12.96 0.68 -26.68
N PHE A 610 -13.46 0.89 -25.46
CA PHE A 610 -13.78 2.22 -24.94
C PHE A 610 -13.39 2.36 -23.47
N GLN A 611 -13.24 3.60 -23.04
CA GLN A 611 -13.01 3.97 -21.66
C GLN A 611 -13.81 5.24 -21.33
N THR A 612 -14.38 5.29 -20.13
CA THR A 612 -14.83 6.54 -19.52
C THR A 612 -13.84 6.92 -18.43
N GLY A 613 -13.40 8.18 -18.41
CA GLY A 613 -12.38 8.62 -17.45
C GLY A 613 -12.27 10.13 -17.38
N LEU A 614 -11.67 10.62 -16.28
CA LEU A 614 -11.37 12.03 -16.13
C LEU A 614 -10.13 12.40 -16.95
N VAL A 615 -10.15 13.59 -17.55
CA VAL A 615 -8.96 14.25 -18.06
C VAL A 615 -8.64 15.44 -17.17
N PHE A 616 -7.38 15.84 -17.10
CA PHE A 616 -6.88 16.85 -16.16
C PHE A 616 -6.36 18.04 -16.92
N LEU A 617 -7.16 19.11 -17.01
CA LEU A 617 -6.87 20.29 -17.80
C LEU A 617 -6.37 21.42 -16.89
N PRO A 618 -5.06 21.78 -16.95
CA PRO A 618 -4.53 22.87 -16.15
C PRO A 618 -5.23 24.19 -16.46
N LYS A 619 -5.54 24.96 -15.41
CA LYS A 619 -6.07 26.31 -15.55
C LYS A 619 -4.95 27.30 -15.93
N ALA A 620 -5.28 28.34 -16.68
CA ALA A 620 -4.29 29.34 -17.14
C ALA A 620 -3.60 30.06 -15.97
N GLU A 621 -4.30 30.24 -14.84
CA GLU A 621 -3.78 30.85 -13.62
C GLU A 621 -3.87 29.83 -12.47
N THR A 622 -2.98 28.86 -12.45
CA THR A 622 -2.92 27.89 -11.36
C THR A 622 -2.14 28.50 -10.19
N LYS A 623 -2.80 28.66 -9.05
CA LYS A 623 -2.16 29.00 -7.78
C LYS A 623 -1.63 27.74 -7.11
N PRO A 624 -0.49 27.81 -6.38
CA PRO A 624 -0.07 26.69 -5.53
C PRO A 624 -1.19 26.31 -4.54
N ALA A 625 -1.45 25.03 -4.37
CA ALA A 625 -2.41 24.58 -3.38
C ALA A 625 -1.92 24.98 -1.97
N PRO A 626 -2.76 25.57 -1.12
CA PRO A 626 -2.40 25.83 0.27
C PRO A 626 -2.17 24.53 1.03
N LEU A 627 -1.34 24.57 2.06
CA LEU A 627 -1.14 23.48 3.01
C LEU A 627 -1.86 23.84 4.32
N PRO A 628 -3.13 23.47 4.50
CA PRO A 628 -3.85 23.76 5.74
C PRO A 628 -3.18 23.09 6.94
N SER A 629 -3.25 23.73 8.11
CA SER A 629 -2.81 23.12 9.35
C SER A 629 -3.62 21.87 9.67
N VAL A 630 -2.94 20.84 10.17
CA VAL A 630 -3.62 19.62 10.69
C VAL A 630 -4.06 19.75 12.14
N ALA A 631 -3.70 20.86 12.82
CA ALA A 631 -4.02 21.09 14.23
C ALA A 631 -5.47 21.54 14.48
N HIS A 632 -6.18 21.96 13.41
CA HIS A 632 -7.58 22.38 13.49
C HIS A 632 -8.31 22.08 12.18
N ARG A 633 -9.64 22.02 12.24
CA ARG A 633 -10.45 21.87 11.02
C ARG A 633 -10.25 23.10 10.13
N PRO A 634 -9.95 22.92 8.82
CA PRO A 634 -9.83 24.04 7.88
C PRO A 634 -11.12 24.85 7.80
N SER A 635 -10.99 26.17 7.65
CA SER A 635 -12.11 27.04 7.36
C SER A 635 -12.67 26.79 5.96
N ASP A 636 -13.91 27.17 5.72
CA ASP A 636 -14.54 27.05 4.39
C ASP A 636 -13.75 27.81 3.30
N ALA A 637 -13.11 28.93 3.66
CA ALA A 637 -12.25 29.68 2.75
C ALA A 637 -10.96 28.92 2.38
N GLU A 638 -10.33 28.23 3.33
CA GLU A 638 -9.16 27.36 3.06
C GLU A 638 -9.56 26.17 2.19
N VAL A 639 -10.71 25.54 2.49
CA VAL A 639 -11.26 24.45 1.66
C VAL A 639 -11.54 24.94 0.24
N GLN A 640 -12.16 26.14 0.09
CA GLN A 640 -12.41 26.70 -1.24
C GLN A 640 -11.09 26.98 -2.00
N SER A 641 -10.04 27.46 -1.31
CA SER A 641 -8.73 27.68 -1.91
C SER A 641 -8.10 26.39 -2.43
N LEU A 642 -8.33 25.26 -1.76
CA LEU A 642 -7.90 23.94 -2.24
C LEU A 642 -8.61 23.56 -3.54
N TYR A 643 -9.96 23.74 -3.59
CA TYR A 643 -10.72 23.47 -4.82
C TYR A 643 -10.31 24.39 -5.98
N ASP A 644 -10.05 25.66 -5.72
CA ASP A 644 -9.62 26.62 -6.74
C ASP A 644 -8.26 26.26 -7.36
N ALA A 645 -7.40 25.59 -6.59
CA ALA A 645 -6.09 25.13 -7.05
C ALA A 645 -6.15 23.84 -7.91
N LEU A 646 -7.28 23.12 -7.92
CA LEU A 646 -7.40 21.91 -8.72
C LEU A 646 -7.52 22.25 -10.22
N PRO A 647 -6.98 21.39 -11.12
CA PRO A 647 -7.25 21.49 -12.55
C PRO A 647 -8.73 21.24 -12.84
N ASP A 648 -9.21 21.62 -14.00
CA ASP A 648 -10.51 21.17 -14.49
C ASP A 648 -10.45 19.68 -14.82
N GLN A 649 -11.46 18.94 -14.39
CA GLN A 649 -11.47 17.46 -14.47
C GLN A 649 -12.77 16.96 -15.13
N PRO A 650 -13.02 17.30 -16.41
CA PRO A 650 -14.21 16.80 -17.08
C PRO A 650 -14.10 15.29 -17.34
N LEU A 651 -15.25 14.63 -17.29
CA LEU A 651 -15.38 13.25 -17.65
C LEU A 651 -15.47 13.11 -19.17
N HIS A 652 -14.53 12.40 -19.76
CA HIS A 652 -14.55 12.06 -21.20
C HIS A 652 -14.96 10.61 -21.45
N VAL A 653 -15.35 10.32 -22.66
CA VAL A 653 -15.48 8.98 -23.23
C VAL A 653 -14.60 8.88 -24.46
N GLY A 654 -13.69 7.91 -24.46
CA GLY A 654 -12.78 7.60 -25.56
C GLY A 654 -13.10 6.24 -26.17
N VAL A 655 -12.89 6.10 -27.47
CA VAL A 655 -13.08 4.85 -28.21
C VAL A 655 -11.94 4.65 -29.20
N VAL A 656 -11.48 3.41 -29.36
CA VAL A 656 -10.54 3.01 -30.41
C VAL A 656 -11.08 1.77 -31.12
N LEU A 657 -11.09 1.84 -32.46
CA LEU A 657 -11.50 0.77 -33.36
C LEU A 657 -10.32 0.38 -34.24
N THR A 658 -10.02 -0.92 -34.32
CA THR A 658 -8.98 -1.44 -35.23
C THR A 658 -9.48 -2.72 -35.96
N GLY A 659 -8.90 -3.02 -37.10
CA GLY A 659 -9.13 -4.28 -37.83
C GLY A 659 -10.56 -4.42 -38.36
N ALA A 660 -11.17 -5.59 -38.20
CA ALA A 660 -12.50 -5.88 -38.67
C ALA A 660 -13.57 -5.59 -37.59
N LEU A 661 -14.54 -4.74 -37.92
CA LEU A 661 -15.72 -4.56 -37.06
C LEU A 661 -16.73 -5.73 -37.21
N ALA A 662 -16.76 -6.33 -38.40
CA ALA A 662 -17.49 -7.56 -38.63
C ALA A 662 -16.53 -8.61 -39.21
N PRO A 663 -16.28 -9.71 -38.50
CA PRO A 663 -15.33 -10.73 -38.97
C PRO A 663 -15.83 -11.47 -40.19
N THR A 664 -14.93 -11.93 -41.05
CA THR A 664 -15.26 -12.81 -42.19
C THR A 664 -15.67 -14.18 -41.65
N GLY A 665 -16.77 -14.71 -42.19
CA GLY A 665 -17.28 -16.01 -41.79
C GLY A 665 -18.09 -16.67 -42.91
N TRP A 666 -18.76 -17.78 -42.58
CA TRP A 666 -19.63 -18.49 -43.51
C TRP A 666 -20.84 -17.66 -43.99
N TRP A 667 -21.16 -16.58 -43.21
CA TRP A 667 -22.21 -15.60 -43.56
C TRP A 667 -21.78 -14.55 -44.58
N GLY A 668 -20.48 -14.48 -44.96
CA GLY A 668 -19.99 -13.54 -45.95
C GLY A 668 -18.64 -12.92 -45.60
N LYS A 669 -18.23 -11.95 -46.44
CA LYS A 669 -17.00 -11.17 -46.22
C LYS A 669 -17.18 -10.23 -45.01
N GLY A 670 -16.14 -10.16 -44.17
CA GLY A 670 -16.06 -9.18 -43.08
C GLY A 670 -15.98 -7.73 -43.59
N ARG A 671 -16.19 -6.82 -42.68
CA ARG A 671 -16.12 -5.38 -42.93
C ARG A 671 -15.08 -4.74 -41.99
N PRO A 672 -14.08 -4.03 -42.49
CA PRO A 672 -13.15 -3.32 -41.69
C PRO A 672 -13.83 -2.17 -40.92
N ALA A 673 -13.33 -1.84 -39.73
CA ALA A 673 -13.67 -0.63 -39.05
C ALA A 673 -13.15 0.61 -39.83
N GLY A 674 -13.82 1.73 -39.66
CA GLY A 674 -13.42 2.94 -40.37
C GLY A 674 -13.99 4.22 -39.70
N TRP A 675 -13.69 5.36 -40.31
CA TRP A 675 -14.13 6.66 -39.80
C TRP A 675 -15.64 6.77 -39.65
N ALA A 676 -16.40 6.15 -40.56
CA ALA A 676 -17.88 6.18 -40.49
C ALA A 676 -18.41 5.49 -39.23
N ASP A 677 -17.74 4.41 -38.79
CA ASP A 677 -18.10 3.69 -37.55
C ASP A 677 -17.81 4.55 -36.34
N ALA A 678 -16.64 5.24 -36.31
CA ALA A 678 -16.29 6.17 -35.24
C ALA A 678 -17.33 7.30 -35.11
N VAL A 679 -17.72 7.92 -36.26
CA VAL A 679 -18.77 8.95 -36.30
C VAL A 679 -20.12 8.38 -35.82
N GLN A 680 -20.46 7.16 -36.19
CA GLN A 680 -21.71 6.53 -35.76
C GLN A 680 -21.72 6.24 -34.25
N ILE A 681 -20.59 5.82 -33.67
CA ILE A 681 -20.45 5.62 -32.24
C ILE A 681 -20.57 6.96 -31.48
N ALA A 682 -19.95 8.02 -31.97
CA ALA A 682 -20.09 9.34 -31.39
C ALA A 682 -21.56 9.81 -31.40
N ARG A 683 -22.29 9.59 -32.50
CA ARG A 683 -23.73 9.85 -32.59
C ARG A 683 -24.56 8.98 -31.64
N LEU A 684 -24.18 7.70 -31.50
CA LEU A 684 -24.83 6.80 -30.53
C LEU A 684 -24.73 7.35 -29.12
N ILE A 685 -23.51 7.75 -28.70
CA ILE A 685 -23.27 8.33 -27.39
C ILE A 685 -24.18 9.56 -27.17
N ALA A 686 -24.21 10.48 -28.15
CA ALA A 686 -25.04 11.68 -28.08
C ALA A 686 -26.56 11.34 -28.03
N SER A 687 -27.03 10.40 -28.84
CA SER A 687 -28.43 10.00 -28.90
C SER A 687 -28.91 9.38 -27.59
N VAL A 688 -28.07 8.60 -26.91
CA VAL A 688 -28.38 8.00 -25.60
C VAL A 688 -28.61 9.07 -24.51
N VAL A 689 -27.92 10.20 -24.64
CA VAL A 689 -28.10 11.38 -23.75
C VAL A 689 -29.29 12.23 -24.18
N GLY A 690 -29.80 12.04 -25.41
CA GLY A 690 -30.94 12.80 -25.99
C GLY A 690 -30.48 14.07 -26.70
N VAL A 691 -29.26 14.11 -27.22
CA VAL A 691 -28.65 15.25 -27.90
C VAL A 691 -28.36 14.88 -29.36
N GLU A 692 -28.64 15.78 -30.28
CA GLU A 692 -28.25 15.68 -31.69
C GLU A 692 -27.18 16.73 -32.01
N PRO A 693 -25.90 16.33 -32.12
CA PRO A 693 -24.81 17.29 -32.34
C PRO A 693 -24.73 17.70 -33.81
N VAL A 694 -24.26 18.90 -34.03
CA VAL A 694 -23.81 19.39 -35.34
C VAL A 694 -22.46 18.76 -35.63
N VAL A 695 -22.31 18.21 -36.86
CA VAL A 695 -21.09 17.51 -37.29
C VAL A 695 -20.44 18.25 -38.43
N LYS A 696 -19.15 18.60 -38.28
CA LYS A 696 -18.37 19.30 -39.31
C LYS A 696 -17.07 18.56 -39.60
N ASN A 697 -16.58 18.63 -40.83
CA ASN A 697 -15.25 18.12 -41.17
C ASN A 697 -14.21 19.18 -40.71
N VAL A 698 -13.17 18.70 -40.02
CA VAL A 698 -12.08 19.53 -39.49
C VAL A 698 -10.73 18.82 -39.65
N GLU A 699 -9.65 19.61 -39.49
CA GLU A 699 -8.30 19.07 -39.43
C GLU A 699 -7.79 19.19 -37.99
N LEU A 700 -7.61 18.05 -37.29
CA LEU A 700 -7.10 18.00 -35.93
C LEU A 700 -6.29 16.69 -35.70
N ALA A 701 -5.08 16.80 -35.19
CA ALA A 701 -4.31 15.63 -34.72
C ALA A 701 -5.01 14.99 -33.50
N PRO A 702 -4.99 13.68 -33.34
CA PRO A 702 -4.26 12.65 -34.10
C PRO A 702 -5.00 12.08 -35.33
N TRP A 703 -6.12 12.70 -35.75
CA TRP A 703 -6.94 12.20 -36.85
C TRP A 703 -6.37 12.57 -38.23
N HIS A 704 -6.82 11.85 -39.24
CA HIS A 704 -6.51 12.11 -40.64
C HIS A 704 -7.21 13.39 -41.12
N PRO A 705 -6.49 14.36 -41.75
CA PRO A 705 -7.04 15.68 -42.13
C PRO A 705 -8.33 15.66 -42.91
N GLY A 706 -8.52 14.68 -43.78
CA GLY A 706 -9.76 14.57 -44.58
C GLY A 706 -10.83 13.65 -43.98
N ARG A 707 -10.62 13.11 -42.77
CA ARG A 707 -11.52 12.09 -42.15
C ARG A 707 -11.67 12.30 -40.66
N CYS A 708 -11.71 13.54 -40.22
CA CYS A 708 -11.98 13.96 -38.84
C CYS A 708 -13.29 14.74 -38.80
N ALA A 709 -14.19 14.34 -37.93
CA ALA A 709 -15.44 15.03 -37.65
C ALA A 709 -15.37 15.66 -36.26
N GLU A 710 -15.68 16.95 -36.20
CA GLU A 710 -15.93 17.72 -34.98
C GLU A 710 -17.41 17.61 -34.63
N PHE A 711 -17.71 17.43 -33.37
CA PHE A 711 -19.05 17.38 -32.80
C PHE A 711 -19.26 18.61 -31.93
N SER A 712 -20.35 19.36 -32.16
CA SER A 712 -20.71 20.52 -31.35
C SER A 712 -22.19 20.52 -30.99
N VAL A 713 -22.52 21.08 -29.82
CA VAL A 713 -23.89 21.31 -29.33
C VAL A 713 -23.99 22.78 -28.91
N ASP A 714 -24.98 23.45 -29.40
CA ASP A 714 -25.23 24.88 -29.16
C ASP A 714 -23.97 25.75 -29.36
N GLY A 715 -23.15 25.40 -30.37
CA GLY A 715 -21.90 26.07 -30.69
C GLY A 715 -20.69 25.68 -29.83
N THR A 716 -20.88 24.88 -28.82
CA THR A 716 -19.78 24.34 -27.97
C THR A 716 -19.27 23.02 -28.54
N VAL A 717 -17.96 22.95 -28.82
CA VAL A 717 -17.31 21.72 -29.28
C VAL A 717 -17.28 20.71 -28.13
N ILE A 718 -17.81 19.52 -28.35
CA ILE A 718 -17.85 18.43 -27.36
C ILE A 718 -16.86 17.31 -27.67
N GLY A 719 -16.20 17.33 -28.81
CA GLY A 719 -15.14 16.35 -29.16
C GLY A 719 -15.09 15.99 -30.64
N HIS A 720 -14.33 14.93 -30.92
CA HIS A 720 -13.97 14.55 -32.29
C HIS A 720 -14.07 13.03 -32.51
N ALA A 721 -14.31 12.64 -33.76
CA ALA A 721 -14.30 11.24 -34.20
C ALA A 721 -13.78 11.11 -35.62
N GLY A 722 -13.07 10.03 -35.93
CA GLY A 722 -12.57 9.81 -37.30
C GLY A 722 -11.49 8.76 -37.40
N GLU A 723 -10.89 8.66 -38.59
CA GLU A 723 -9.76 7.78 -38.87
C GLU A 723 -8.47 8.40 -38.34
N LEU A 724 -7.65 7.62 -37.66
CA LEU A 724 -6.34 8.06 -37.17
C LEU A 724 -5.38 8.31 -38.35
N HIS A 725 -4.51 9.29 -38.19
CA HIS A 725 -3.47 9.57 -39.18
C HIS A 725 -2.56 8.35 -39.38
N PRO A 726 -2.13 8.00 -40.62
CA PRO A 726 -1.28 6.84 -40.86
C PRO A 726 0.00 6.78 -40.05
N LYS A 727 0.62 7.95 -39.78
CA LYS A 727 1.82 8.05 -38.92
C LYS A 727 1.52 7.68 -37.46
N VAL A 728 0.32 7.99 -36.97
CA VAL A 728 -0.12 7.62 -35.61
C VAL A 728 -0.33 6.12 -35.54
N CYS A 729 -1.01 5.52 -36.53
CA CYS A 729 -1.15 4.07 -36.60
C CYS A 729 0.22 3.38 -36.62
N GLN A 730 1.17 3.91 -37.37
CA GLN A 730 2.54 3.38 -37.42
C GLN A 730 3.28 3.52 -36.09
N ALA A 731 3.17 4.66 -35.42
CA ALA A 731 3.85 4.94 -34.14
C ALA A 731 3.37 4.02 -33.01
N PHE A 732 2.08 3.68 -32.97
CA PHE A 732 1.48 2.74 -32.01
C PHE A 732 1.36 1.30 -32.55
N GLY A 733 1.98 0.97 -33.69
CA GLY A 733 1.90 -0.40 -34.24
C GLY A 733 0.48 -0.89 -34.54
N LEU A 734 -0.47 0.01 -34.79
CA LEU A 734 -1.88 -0.32 -35.02
C LEU A 734 -2.14 -0.69 -36.50
N PRO A 735 -3.16 -1.52 -36.78
CA PRO A 735 -3.62 -1.75 -38.13
C PRO A 735 -3.94 -0.47 -38.87
N ALA A 736 -3.69 -0.45 -40.19
CA ALA A 736 -4.01 0.69 -41.02
C ALA A 736 -5.51 1.03 -40.94
N ARG A 737 -5.84 2.33 -41.00
CA ARG A 737 -7.21 2.84 -40.93
C ARG A 737 -7.92 2.64 -39.61
N SER A 738 -7.16 2.39 -38.51
CA SER A 738 -7.72 2.49 -37.16
C SER A 738 -8.41 3.83 -36.94
N SER A 739 -9.46 3.84 -36.16
CA SER A 739 -10.31 4.99 -35.95
C SER A 739 -10.50 5.26 -34.45
N ALA A 740 -10.73 6.52 -34.07
CA ALA A 740 -10.88 6.90 -32.67
C ALA A 740 -12.00 7.94 -32.49
N VAL A 741 -12.54 7.94 -31.26
CA VAL A 741 -13.52 8.92 -30.76
C VAL A 741 -13.01 9.45 -29.44
N GLU A 742 -13.17 10.75 -29.17
CA GLU A 742 -13.10 11.31 -27.83
C GLU A 742 -14.12 12.42 -27.69
N LEU A 743 -15.00 12.30 -26.69
CA LEU A 743 -16.05 13.29 -26.39
C LEU A 743 -15.99 13.69 -24.91
N ASP A 744 -16.21 14.97 -24.62
CA ASP A 744 -16.52 15.48 -23.30
C ASP A 744 -17.94 15.00 -22.92
N LEU A 745 -17.97 13.97 -22.05
CA LEU A 745 -19.21 13.36 -21.63
C LEU A 745 -19.99 14.23 -20.64
N ASP A 746 -19.32 15.02 -19.81
CA ASP A 746 -19.98 15.93 -18.88
C ASP A 746 -20.67 17.08 -19.62
N ALA A 747 -19.98 17.69 -20.60
CA ALA A 747 -20.58 18.72 -21.45
C ALA A 747 -21.80 18.17 -22.22
N LEU A 748 -21.66 16.95 -22.77
CA LEU A 748 -22.76 16.30 -23.49
C LEU A 748 -23.94 15.97 -22.57
N ILE A 749 -23.68 15.48 -21.35
CA ILE A 749 -24.71 15.20 -20.32
C ILE A 749 -25.42 16.48 -19.90
N ALA A 750 -24.68 17.57 -19.74
CA ALA A 750 -25.25 18.87 -19.34
C ALA A 750 -26.16 19.45 -20.46
N ALA A 751 -25.84 19.23 -21.73
CA ALA A 751 -26.65 19.68 -22.87
C ALA A 751 -27.90 18.82 -23.09
N GLY A 752 -27.98 17.64 -22.46
CA GLY A 752 -29.14 16.76 -22.65
C GLY A 752 -30.40 17.28 -21.96
N PRO A 753 -31.62 17.08 -22.55
CA PRO A 753 -32.88 17.52 -21.96
C PRO A 753 -33.18 16.74 -20.69
N GLU A 754 -33.85 17.37 -19.71
CA GLU A 754 -34.28 16.69 -18.46
C GLU A 754 -35.13 15.46 -18.71
N SER A 755 -36.03 15.54 -19.68
CA SER A 755 -36.90 14.46 -20.12
C SER A 755 -36.94 14.39 -21.65
N ILE A 756 -36.94 13.18 -22.17
CA ILE A 756 -37.11 12.93 -23.61
C ILE A 756 -38.60 12.85 -23.88
N SER A 757 -39.13 13.84 -24.62
CA SER A 757 -40.49 13.84 -25.07
C SER A 757 -40.62 13.13 -26.41
N ALA A 758 -41.65 12.33 -26.56
CA ALA A 758 -41.96 11.73 -27.85
C ALA A 758 -42.44 12.83 -28.84
N HIS A 759 -41.90 12.80 -30.04
CA HIS A 759 -42.41 13.68 -31.08
C HIS A 759 -43.83 13.27 -31.45
N PRO A 760 -44.79 14.23 -31.57
CA PRO A 760 -46.10 13.94 -32.05
C PRO A 760 -46.02 13.43 -33.49
N PHE A 761 -46.74 12.39 -33.79
CA PHE A 761 -46.83 11.86 -35.16
C PHE A 761 -48.26 12.10 -35.71
N SER A 762 -48.30 12.53 -36.95
CA SER A 762 -49.53 12.76 -37.62
C SER A 762 -50.10 11.47 -38.23
N SER A 763 -51.39 11.24 -38.15
CA SER A 763 -52.11 10.15 -38.79
C SER A 763 -52.46 10.41 -40.27
N TYR A 764 -52.17 11.60 -40.74
CA TYR A 764 -52.47 11.99 -42.12
C TYR A 764 -51.44 11.41 -43.12
N PRO A 765 -51.82 11.21 -44.41
CA PRO A 765 -50.90 10.65 -45.40
C PRO A 765 -49.67 11.51 -45.63
N VAL A 766 -48.55 10.86 -45.86
CA VAL A 766 -47.27 11.53 -46.20
C VAL A 766 -47.19 11.73 -47.75
N ALA A 767 -46.85 12.91 -48.17
CA ALA A 767 -46.40 13.21 -49.51
C ALA A 767 -44.89 13.01 -49.64
N LYS A 768 -44.44 12.37 -50.77
CA LYS A 768 -43.03 12.08 -50.98
C LYS A 768 -42.57 12.76 -52.25
N GLU A 769 -41.45 13.47 -52.14
CA GLU A 769 -40.80 14.16 -53.27
C GLU A 769 -39.31 13.86 -53.26
N ASP A 770 -38.72 13.65 -54.43
CA ASP A 770 -37.26 13.49 -54.57
C ASP A 770 -36.68 14.73 -55.27
N VAL A 771 -35.52 15.19 -54.77
CA VAL A 771 -34.82 16.34 -55.35
C VAL A 771 -33.35 15.95 -55.55
N ALA A 772 -32.87 16.09 -56.80
CA ALA A 772 -31.46 15.92 -57.11
C ALA A 772 -30.83 17.30 -57.41
N LEU A 773 -29.76 17.64 -56.68
CA LEU A 773 -29.09 18.91 -56.75
C LEU A 773 -27.63 18.73 -57.12
N ILE A 774 -27.15 19.46 -58.12
CA ILE A 774 -25.73 19.57 -58.48
C ILE A 774 -25.14 20.73 -57.75
N VAL A 775 -24.12 20.46 -56.90
CA VAL A 775 -23.44 21.46 -56.10
C VAL A 775 -21.92 21.36 -56.30
N PRO A 776 -21.13 22.39 -55.99
CA PRO A 776 -19.66 22.26 -55.94
C PRO A 776 -19.24 21.11 -55.00
N ALA A 777 -18.14 20.44 -55.32
CA ALA A 777 -17.70 19.23 -54.61
C ALA A 777 -17.33 19.50 -53.13
N GLU A 778 -16.90 20.71 -52.80
CA GLU A 778 -16.55 21.17 -51.47
C GLU A 778 -17.75 21.43 -50.55
N VAL A 779 -18.94 21.64 -51.11
CA VAL A 779 -20.16 21.91 -50.31
C VAL A 779 -20.56 20.62 -49.56
N ALA A 780 -20.65 20.69 -48.20
CA ALA A 780 -21.05 19.54 -47.44
C ALA A 780 -22.50 19.12 -47.70
N ALA A 781 -22.77 17.84 -47.81
CA ALA A 781 -24.13 17.32 -48.01
C ALA A 781 -25.05 17.70 -46.82
N ALA A 782 -24.56 17.78 -45.64
CA ALA A 782 -25.27 18.23 -44.42
C ALA A 782 -25.74 19.68 -44.52
N ASP A 783 -24.94 20.57 -45.10
CA ASP A 783 -25.32 21.97 -45.29
C ASP A 783 -26.44 22.10 -46.33
N VAL A 784 -26.39 21.33 -47.43
CA VAL A 784 -27.45 21.24 -48.42
C VAL A 784 -28.75 20.68 -47.78
N GLN A 785 -28.62 19.65 -46.97
CA GLN A 785 -29.77 19.06 -46.24
C GLN A 785 -30.40 20.08 -45.27
N ALA A 786 -29.59 20.84 -44.52
CA ALA A 786 -30.11 21.90 -43.62
C ALA A 786 -30.80 23.02 -44.40
N ALA A 787 -30.25 23.44 -45.54
CA ALA A 787 -30.88 24.44 -46.40
C ALA A 787 -32.19 23.96 -47.01
N LEU A 788 -32.27 22.67 -47.42
CA LEU A 788 -33.55 22.06 -47.87
C LEU A 788 -34.58 22.08 -46.73
N ALA A 789 -34.16 21.68 -45.51
CA ALA A 789 -35.06 21.69 -44.35
C ALA A 789 -35.58 23.09 -44.01
N GLU A 790 -34.71 24.10 -43.97
CA GLU A 790 -35.04 25.49 -43.75
C GLU A 790 -36.07 26.02 -44.78
N GLY A 791 -35.80 25.79 -46.06
CA GLY A 791 -36.68 26.28 -47.10
C GLY A 791 -37.99 25.54 -47.21
N ALA A 792 -38.03 24.26 -46.87
CA ALA A 792 -39.26 23.46 -46.85
C ALA A 792 -40.23 23.82 -45.71
N GLY A 793 -39.71 24.40 -44.62
CA GLY A 793 -40.52 24.87 -43.48
C GLY A 793 -41.22 23.77 -42.69
N GLU A 794 -42.29 24.14 -41.97
CA GLU A 794 -43.00 23.31 -40.99
C GLU A 794 -43.70 22.06 -41.57
N LEU A 795 -43.92 22.05 -42.90
CA LEU A 795 -44.53 20.90 -43.56
C LEU A 795 -43.57 19.74 -43.82
N LEU A 796 -42.26 19.96 -43.66
CA LEU A 796 -41.25 18.91 -43.84
C LEU A 796 -41.22 17.98 -42.62
N GLU A 797 -41.60 16.73 -42.81
CA GLU A 797 -41.45 15.67 -41.77
C GLU A 797 -40.02 15.16 -41.72
N SER A 798 -39.36 14.96 -42.88
CA SER A 798 -37.97 14.48 -42.96
C SER A 798 -37.36 14.75 -44.31
N VAL A 799 -36.03 14.92 -44.31
CA VAL A 799 -35.18 14.97 -45.51
C VAL A 799 -34.04 13.96 -45.34
N ARG A 800 -33.78 13.15 -46.32
CA ARG A 800 -32.76 12.11 -46.29
C ARG A 800 -31.98 12.05 -47.60
N LEU A 801 -30.66 12.18 -47.53
CA LEU A 801 -29.77 11.88 -48.64
C LEU A 801 -29.79 10.37 -48.93
N PHE A 802 -30.04 9.99 -50.19
CA PHE A 802 -30.03 8.59 -50.58
C PHE A 802 -29.07 8.23 -51.72
N ASP A 803 -28.57 9.27 -52.47
CA ASP A 803 -27.57 9.03 -53.53
C ASP A 803 -26.59 10.23 -53.62
N VAL A 804 -25.33 9.88 -53.90
CA VAL A 804 -24.25 10.82 -54.22
C VAL A 804 -23.57 10.38 -55.50
N TYR A 805 -23.69 11.17 -56.55
CA TYR A 805 -23.08 10.85 -57.85
C TYR A 805 -21.97 11.85 -58.17
N THR A 806 -20.84 11.31 -58.57
CA THR A 806 -19.68 12.08 -59.09
C THR A 806 -19.28 11.45 -60.43
N GLY A 807 -19.37 12.20 -61.53
CA GLY A 807 -19.06 11.67 -62.84
C GLY A 807 -19.05 12.77 -63.93
N GLU A 808 -18.56 12.44 -65.12
CA GLU A 808 -18.34 13.36 -66.21
C GLU A 808 -19.60 14.14 -66.64
N GLN A 809 -20.79 13.55 -66.44
CA GLN A 809 -22.09 14.13 -66.84
C GLN A 809 -22.48 15.40 -66.05
N ILE A 810 -21.90 15.61 -64.85
CA ILE A 810 -22.24 16.78 -64.00
C ILE A 810 -21.16 17.85 -64.02
N GLY A 811 -20.02 17.59 -64.68
CA GLY A 811 -18.88 18.52 -64.76
C GLY A 811 -17.83 18.31 -63.66
N GLU A 812 -16.61 18.65 -63.97
CA GLU A 812 -15.48 18.53 -63.06
C GLU A 812 -15.65 19.48 -61.85
N GLY A 813 -15.25 19.05 -60.68
CA GLY A 813 -15.38 19.84 -59.42
C GLY A 813 -16.81 19.91 -58.84
N LYS A 814 -17.74 19.11 -59.34
CA LYS A 814 -19.14 19.07 -58.90
C LYS A 814 -19.56 17.69 -58.43
N LYS A 815 -20.60 17.61 -57.61
CA LYS A 815 -21.29 16.38 -57.22
C LYS A 815 -22.81 16.60 -57.29
N SER A 816 -23.52 15.53 -57.53
CA SER A 816 -24.99 15.51 -57.48
C SER A 816 -25.40 14.81 -56.19
N LEU A 817 -26.25 15.45 -55.41
CA LEU A 817 -26.83 14.94 -54.17
C LEU A 817 -28.31 14.72 -54.39
N ALA A 818 -28.82 13.51 -54.15
CA ALA A 818 -30.22 13.18 -54.28
C ALA A 818 -30.84 13.00 -52.88
N PHE A 819 -31.87 13.79 -52.61
CA PHE A 819 -32.57 13.83 -51.32
C PHE A 819 -34.03 13.37 -51.51
N ALA A 820 -34.48 12.53 -50.57
CA ALA A 820 -35.90 12.19 -50.43
C ALA A 820 -36.52 13.09 -49.35
N LEU A 821 -37.49 13.87 -49.71
CA LEU A 821 -38.24 14.76 -48.83
C LEU A 821 -39.61 14.14 -48.51
N ARG A 822 -39.98 14.20 -47.25
CA ARG A 822 -41.33 13.77 -46.81
C ARG A 822 -42.07 15.00 -46.22
N PHE A 823 -43.26 15.25 -46.74
CA PHE A 823 -44.10 16.34 -46.27
C PHE A 823 -45.36 15.81 -45.63
N ARG A 824 -45.75 16.39 -44.53
CA ARG A 824 -46.94 15.99 -43.80
C ARG A 824 -47.44 17.16 -42.92
N ALA A 825 -48.71 17.42 -42.93
CA ALA A 825 -49.31 18.36 -41.98
C ALA A 825 -49.81 17.62 -40.72
N PRO A 826 -49.79 18.25 -39.54
CA PRO A 826 -50.26 17.65 -38.31
C PRO A 826 -51.79 17.50 -38.24
N ASP A 827 -52.52 18.30 -38.97
CA ASP A 827 -53.95 18.55 -38.85
C ASP A 827 -54.80 18.21 -40.10
N ARG A 828 -54.17 17.96 -41.26
CA ARG A 828 -54.87 17.68 -42.54
C ARG A 828 -54.07 16.91 -43.53
N THR A 829 -54.73 16.41 -44.58
CA THR A 829 -54.02 15.91 -45.78
C THR A 829 -53.55 17.11 -46.62
N LEU A 830 -52.28 17.09 -47.02
CA LEU A 830 -51.66 18.10 -47.86
C LEU A 830 -52.22 18.04 -49.30
N LYS A 831 -52.42 19.23 -49.90
CA LYS A 831 -52.74 19.35 -51.32
C LYS A 831 -51.46 19.37 -52.14
N GLU A 832 -51.52 18.94 -53.38
CA GLU A 832 -50.40 18.83 -54.33
C GLU A 832 -49.66 20.16 -54.51
N ASN A 833 -50.40 21.28 -54.57
CA ASN A 833 -49.77 22.59 -54.69
C ASN A 833 -49.01 23.02 -53.44
N GLU A 834 -49.47 22.65 -52.21
CA GLU A 834 -48.77 22.97 -50.95
C GLU A 834 -47.41 22.22 -50.90
N VAL A 835 -47.36 20.97 -51.30
CA VAL A 835 -46.15 20.15 -51.42
C VAL A 835 -45.18 20.69 -52.47
N ALA A 836 -45.71 21.06 -53.66
CA ALA A 836 -44.90 21.65 -54.73
C ALA A 836 -44.29 23.00 -54.34
N ASP A 837 -45.04 23.85 -53.66
CA ASP A 837 -44.57 25.16 -53.17
C ASP A 837 -43.48 24.97 -52.09
N ALA A 838 -43.69 24.06 -51.13
CA ALA A 838 -42.66 23.78 -50.09
C ALA A 838 -41.39 23.17 -50.70
N ARG A 839 -41.50 22.26 -51.65
CA ARG A 839 -40.35 21.71 -52.38
C ARG A 839 -39.59 22.79 -53.15
N GLN A 840 -40.34 23.68 -53.87
CA GLN A 840 -39.75 24.74 -54.66
C GLN A 840 -38.98 25.73 -53.75
N ALA A 841 -39.57 26.07 -52.60
CA ALA A 841 -38.93 26.94 -51.61
C ALA A 841 -37.66 26.30 -51.03
N ALA A 842 -37.68 24.98 -50.75
CA ALA A 842 -36.52 24.20 -50.31
C ALA A 842 -35.39 24.26 -51.35
N VAL A 843 -35.71 24.01 -52.60
CA VAL A 843 -34.72 24.10 -53.69
C VAL A 843 -34.18 25.51 -53.83
N GLN A 844 -35.02 26.55 -53.74
CA GLN A 844 -34.61 27.92 -53.91
C GLN A 844 -33.53 28.34 -52.85
N VAL A 845 -33.70 27.98 -51.60
CA VAL A 845 -32.68 28.25 -50.55
C VAL A 845 -31.35 27.62 -50.89
N THR A 846 -31.36 26.41 -51.46
CA THR A 846 -30.08 25.76 -51.86
C THR A 846 -29.43 26.43 -53.09
N VAL A 847 -30.23 26.90 -54.01
CA VAL A 847 -29.75 27.70 -55.19
C VAL A 847 -29.12 29.00 -54.71
N ASP A 848 -29.80 29.74 -53.83
CA ASP A 848 -29.35 31.05 -53.36
C ASP A 848 -28.05 30.93 -52.51
N ARG A 849 -27.94 29.86 -51.70
CA ARG A 849 -26.85 29.70 -50.76
C ARG A 849 -25.60 29.06 -51.37
N PHE A 850 -25.80 28.08 -52.23
CA PHE A 850 -24.70 27.23 -52.76
C PHE A 850 -24.56 27.28 -54.31
N GLY A 851 -25.40 28.06 -54.99
CA GLY A 851 -25.45 28.00 -56.47
C GLY A 851 -25.87 26.66 -57.00
N ALA A 852 -26.71 25.92 -56.22
CA ALA A 852 -27.14 24.59 -56.61
C ALA A 852 -27.94 24.61 -57.91
N VAL A 853 -27.77 23.56 -58.71
CA VAL A 853 -28.58 23.37 -59.97
C VAL A 853 -29.42 22.17 -59.79
N GLN A 854 -30.76 22.33 -59.87
CA GLN A 854 -31.66 21.16 -59.81
C GLN A 854 -31.48 20.32 -61.08
N ARG A 855 -31.24 19.05 -60.93
CA ARG A 855 -31.22 18.08 -62.03
C ARG A 855 -32.66 17.65 -62.28
N VAL A 856 -33.17 18.05 -63.42
CA VAL A 856 -34.46 17.60 -63.97
C VAL A 856 -34.18 16.30 -64.70
N GLY A 857 -34.83 15.17 -64.25
CA GLY A 857 -34.68 13.86 -64.89
C GLY A 857 -35.31 13.77 -66.24
#